data_a4272c0d2b0d4a20ee305aa6b5268c31
#
_entry.id   a4272c0d2b0d4a20ee305aa6b5268c31
#
_cell.length_a   1.000
_cell.length_b   1.000
_cell.length_c   1.000
_cell.angle_alpha   90.00
_cell.angle_beta   90.00
_cell.angle_gamma   90.00
#
_symmetry.space_group_name_H-M   'P 1'
#
loop_
_entity.id
_entity.type
_entity.pdbx_description
1 polymer ?
#
loop_
_entity_poly.entity_id
_entity_poly.type
_entity_poly.pdbx_seq_one_letter_code
_entity_poly.pdbx_strand_id
1 'polypeptide(L)'
;GWTGDNRSSKVGLFVSAFRIPEKPLVSLRFVPGESVWMIAGISLGNLRPQHTAERRFVIRENKNWKPVDVPLQFKKGSVMDFSVFPRFFPAKDGALRIDEHGHFVLAKDPSKRLRFLSTNLAQDLTVPTHEETDFMVERLAMEGFNSARLHQFENRIYDWTKPATLDFSAEKLDRFHYLWAKLRENGMYITTDLLSTRIVRPGDNIAECRSSNSESIRKTLTMFSATALQNWKDYARKLLTMKNPYTGLSMAEDPALFALNLDNEAALYHTWNAHPQLLPLIEKVYADYLRTKGKYSPGDEKKRGPEFYEFLKDRQFRIQREQMRFLREELGVKAFLTNLNNNATLDLQPFRAELDLVDAHIYHDHPSYPRNNWNVPIAGTQRSATADGNPSVMKNMMTRIPGKPMIITELQFCYPNRFRSEIAAMTGAYAALQDWDGLYRFAYGHSRKVFRKTPAGSFDHIYEPLGILTGRIMYFLFVRGDVAAAPGPVLCEGWRNPVRGDNFDPDFCNLGFFSKIGSAPLGADIPGAEILPPESWKRALPNPLAEQFRHYQKTGTAVSATGEIRLDRKAARVSVVTPKSELFTFPGGSAKGRFMTVRRSLDFSTVSVHAFDDRPLGTSRDILLFHLTDALNSGTVFQNEEARLILDNGSLPLLAARGRAEIALNVDPDASGWTVQAIALDGSVFAAVPAEMRGGKLCFQVNVSNPAGVTMLYRITAKKITLRKQRAL
;
A
#
# COMPACT_ATOMS: atom_id res chain seq x y z
N GLY A 1 12.54 -11.01 -33.18
CA GLY A 1 12.01 -10.22 -32.10
C GLY A 1 11.26 -11.09 -31.12
N TRP A 2 11.56 -10.98 -29.88
CA TRP A 2 10.81 -11.65 -28.82
C TRP A 2 9.56 -10.82 -28.52
N THR A 3 8.40 -11.37 -28.83
CA THR A 3 7.09 -10.78 -28.51
C THR A 3 6.49 -11.50 -27.33
N GLY A 4 7.20 -11.55 -26.22
CA GLY A 4 6.61 -12.03 -24.96
C GLY A 4 5.65 -11.00 -24.41
N ASP A 5 4.43 -11.41 -24.04
CA ASP A 5 3.40 -10.59 -23.43
C ASP A 5 3.74 -10.06 -22.03
N ASN A 6 4.99 -10.14 -21.63
CA ASN A 6 5.45 -9.61 -20.37
C ASN A 6 5.60 -8.08 -20.45
N ARG A 7 4.50 -7.36 -20.21
CA ARG A 7 4.43 -5.89 -20.19
C ARG A 7 5.35 -5.25 -19.15
N SER A 8 5.95 -6.04 -18.25
CA SER A 8 6.86 -5.56 -17.20
C SER A 8 8.33 -5.55 -17.61
N SER A 9 8.72 -6.21 -18.71
CA SER A 9 10.12 -6.31 -19.14
C SER A 9 10.35 -5.59 -20.46
N LYS A 10 11.29 -4.66 -20.46
CA LYS A 10 11.83 -4.06 -21.68
C LYS A 10 13.14 -4.78 -22.04
N VAL A 11 13.22 -5.28 -23.26
CA VAL A 11 14.48 -5.74 -23.82
C VAL A 11 15.16 -4.54 -24.48
N GLY A 12 16.30 -4.12 -23.93
CA GLY A 12 17.15 -3.07 -24.52
C GLY A 12 18.18 -3.66 -25.46
N LEU A 13 18.33 -3.06 -26.65
CA LEU A 13 19.50 -3.30 -27.49
C LEU A 13 20.58 -2.30 -27.07
N PHE A 14 21.70 -2.83 -26.59
CA PHE A 14 22.89 -2.03 -26.25
C PHE A 14 23.94 -2.21 -27.32
N VAL A 15 24.55 -1.12 -27.73
CA VAL A 15 25.70 -1.13 -28.64
C VAL A 15 26.94 -0.86 -27.81
N SER A 16 27.90 -1.80 -27.84
CA SER A 16 29.25 -1.61 -27.30
C SER A 16 30.24 -1.58 -28.41
N ALA A 17 31.08 -0.56 -28.46
CA ALA A 17 32.12 -0.42 -29.44
C ALA A 17 33.50 -0.58 -28.80
N PHE A 18 34.32 -1.43 -29.36
CA PHE A 18 35.68 -1.66 -28.91
C PHE A 18 36.66 -1.31 -30.02
N ARG A 19 37.72 -0.59 -29.68
CA ARG A 19 38.82 -0.34 -30.62
C ARG A 19 39.66 -1.61 -30.68
N ILE A 20 39.76 -2.17 -31.88
CA ILE A 20 40.66 -3.28 -32.17
C ILE A 20 42.01 -2.76 -32.59
N PRO A 21 43.15 -3.29 -32.12
CA PRO A 21 44.47 -2.91 -32.65
C PRO A 21 44.55 -3.13 -34.13
N GLU A 22 45.42 -2.38 -34.84
CA GLU A 22 45.66 -2.51 -36.28
C GLU A 22 46.42 -3.81 -36.57
N LYS A 23 45.79 -4.95 -36.28
CA LYS A 23 46.24 -6.31 -36.54
C LYS A 23 45.11 -7.10 -37.12
N PRO A 24 45.37 -8.13 -37.97
CA PRO A 24 44.31 -9.01 -38.44
C PRO A 24 43.53 -9.63 -37.27
N LEU A 25 42.22 -9.43 -37.27
CA LEU A 25 41.33 -10.09 -36.29
C LEU A 25 41.12 -11.55 -36.69
N VAL A 26 41.58 -12.46 -35.85
CA VAL A 26 41.50 -13.92 -36.12
C VAL A 26 40.32 -14.55 -35.41
N SER A 27 39.97 -14.07 -34.21
CA SER A 27 38.83 -14.57 -33.45
C SER A 27 38.35 -13.55 -32.40
N LEU A 28 37.08 -13.66 -32.04
CA LEU A 28 36.46 -12.95 -30.91
C LEU A 28 36.01 -14.01 -29.90
N ARG A 29 36.42 -13.87 -28.65
CA ARG A 29 35.96 -14.73 -27.57
C ARG A 29 35.12 -13.90 -26.60
N PHE A 30 33.90 -14.36 -26.35
CA PHE A 30 33.02 -13.80 -25.35
C PHE A 30 33.10 -14.67 -24.08
N VAL A 31 33.42 -14.03 -22.96
CA VAL A 31 33.50 -14.72 -21.67
C VAL A 31 32.27 -14.26 -20.88
N PRO A 32 31.33 -15.16 -20.53
CA PRO A 32 30.18 -14.79 -19.73
C PRO A 32 30.60 -14.42 -18.34
N GLY A 33 30.03 -13.33 -17.80
CA GLY A 33 30.08 -12.97 -16.40
C GLY A 33 28.85 -13.49 -15.65
N GLU A 34 28.50 -12.84 -14.54
CA GLU A 34 27.34 -13.22 -13.71
C GLU A 34 25.99 -12.84 -14.34
N SER A 35 25.98 -12.02 -15.39
CA SER A 35 24.76 -11.53 -16.03
C SER A 35 24.46 -12.29 -17.32
N VAL A 36 23.20 -12.64 -17.51
CA VAL A 36 22.71 -13.23 -18.77
C VAL A 36 22.52 -12.13 -19.80
N TRP A 37 23.18 -12.25 -20.96
CA TRP A 37 23.04 -11.34 -22.09
C TRP A 37 23.08 -12.09 -23.41
N MET A 38 22.51 -11.49 -24.43
CA MET A 38 22.42 -12.09 -25.77
C MET A 38 23.08 -11.17 -26.79
N ILE A 39 23.90 -11.70 -27.65
CA ILE A 39 24.49 -10.97 -28.77
C ILE A 39 23.50 -11.00 -29.93
N ALA A 40 22.95 -9.82 -30.30
CA ALA A 40 22.02 -9.70 -31.42
C ALA A 40 22.73 -9.52 -32.77
N GLY A 41 23.99 -9.03 -32.75
CA GLY A 41 24.79 -8.90 -33.95
C GLY A 41 26.19 -8.37 -33.63
N ILE A 42 27.14 -8.60 -34.51
CA ILE A 42 28.51 -8.10 -34.44
C ILE A 42 28.82 -7.47 -35.81
N SER A 43 29.33 -6.23 -35.81
CA SER A 43 29.79 -5.55 -37.00
C SER A 43 31.22 -5.10 -36.83
N LEU A 44 32.03 -5.26 -37.84
CA LEU A 44 33.39 -4.75 -37.95
C LEU A 44 33.41 -3.64 -38.96
N GLY A 45 34.05 -2.54 -38.66
CA GLY A 45 34.15 -1.41 -39.61
C GLY A 45 35.04 -0.31 -39.09
N ASN A 46 35.42 0.58 -39.99
CA ASN A 46 36.23 1.77 -39.69
C ASN A 46 35.41 3.00 -39.21
N LEU A 47 34.12 2.84 -39.06
CA LEU A 47 33.21 3.87 -38.58
C LEU A 47 33.17 3.88 -37.04
N ARG A 48 33.38 5.03 -36.46
CA ARG A 48 33.03 5.26 -35.07
C ARG A 48 31.49 5.32 -34.97
N PRO A 49 30.81 4.40 -34.21
CA PRO A 49 29.42 4.59 -34.00
C PRO A 49 29.20 5.95 -33.35
N GLN A 50 28.38 6.78 -33.95
CA GLN A 50 27.93 8.01 -33.29
C GLN A 50 26.96 7.61 -32.18
N HIS A 51 27.50 7.32 -31.01
CA HIS A 51 26.71 7.21 -29.82
C HIS A 51 26.45 8.63 -29.31
N THR A 52 25.26 9.11 -29.49
CA THR A 52 24.74 10.08 -28.53
C THR A 52 24.59 9.31 -27.22
N ALA A 53 25.56 9.46 -26.32
CA ALA A 53 25.39 8.96 -24.96
C ALA A 53 24.08 9.53 -24.45
N GLU A 54 23.13 8.66 -24.05
CA GLU A 54 21.89 9.11 -23.43
C GLU A 54 22.27 10.09 -22.31
N ARG A 55 21.78 11.32 -22.42
CA ARG A 55 22.10 12.35 -21.43
C ARG A 55 21.44 11.95 -20.12
N ARG A 56 22.25 11.68 -19.11
CA ARG A 56 21.74 11.42 -17.75
C ARG A 56 20.86 12.57 -17.29
N PHE A 57 19.72 12.25 -16.76
CA PHE A 57 18.81 13.22 -16.16
C PHE A 57 19.12 13.34 -14.67
N VAL A 58 19.57 14.52 -14.24
CA VAL A 58 19.99 14.78 -12.85
C VAL A 58 19.08 15.83 -12.24
N ILE A 59 18.50 15.50 -11.11
CA ILE A 59 17.64 16.40 -10.33
C ILE A 59 18.53 17.39 -9.55
N ARG A 60 18.41 18.66 -9.90
CA ARG A 60 19.17 19.74 -9.25
C ARG A 60 18.29 20.95 -9.01
N GLU A 61 18.59 21.69 -7.95
CA GLU A 61 17.93 22.97 -7.71
C GLU A 61 18.05 23.89 -8.93
N ASN A 62 16.91 24.41 -9.36
CA ASN A 62 16.78 25.38 -10.46
C ASN A 62 15.41 26.06 -10.40
N LYS A 63 14.98 26.75 -11.46
CA LYS A 63 13.65 27.43 -11.52
C LYS A 63 12.47 26.44 -11.44
N ASN A 64 12.67 25.15 -11.74
CA ASN A 64 11.61 24.12 -11.75
C ASN A 64 11.64 23.23 -10.51
N TRP A 65 12.75 23.21 -9.76
CA TRP A 65 12.97 22.37 -8.58
C TRP A 65 13.50 23.23 -7.45
N LYS A 66 12.79 23.31 -6.33
CA LYS A 66 13.14 24.13 -5.18
C LYS A 66 13.19 23.29 -3.90
N PRO A 67 14.12 23.60 -2.97
CA PRO A 67 14.23 22.90 -1.71
C PRO A 67 12.92 22.94 -0.92
N VAL A 68 12.49 21.79 -0.41
CA VAL A 68 11.35 21.67 0.51
C VAL A 68 11.84 21.07 1.82
N ASP A 69 11.50 21.71 2.92
CA ASP A 69 11.82 21.20 4.25
C ASP A 69 10.70 20.27 4.74
N VAL A 70 11.08 19.04 5.10
CA VAL A 70 10.20 18.09 5.75
C VAL A 70 10.55 18.03 7.22
N PRO A 71 9.61 18.35 8.14
CA PRO A 71 9.91 18.44 9.56
C PRO A 71 10.09 17.07 10.19
N LEU A 72 10.89 17.01 11.26
CA LEU A 72 10.95 15.83 12.12
C LEU A 72 9.65 15.62 12.90
N GLN A 73 8.98 16.69 13.30
CA GLN A 73 7.70 16.68 14.00
C GLN A 73 6.79 17.78 13.49
N PHE A 74 5.47 17.60 13.60
CA PHE A 74 4.47 18.61 13.27
C PHE A 74 4.21 19.51 14.45
N LYS A 75 3.73 20.74 14.18
CA LYS A 75 3.30 21.67 15.21
C LYS A 75 1.96 21.22 15.80
N LYS A 76 1.93 20.97 17.11
CA LYS A 76 0.72 20.53 17.81
C LYS A 76 -0.42 21.54 17.67
N GLY A 77 -1.63 21.05 17.39
CA GLY A 77 -2.81 21.87 17.15
C GLY A 77 -2.81 22.63 15.82
N SER A 78 -1.82 22.41 14.94
CA SER A 78 -1.83 22.95 13.58
C SER A 78 -2.73 22.12 12.66
N VAL A 79 -2.90 22.57 11.42
CA VAL A 79 -3.64 21.82 10.39
C VAL A 79 -2.94 20.54 9.91
N MET A 80 -1.71 20.32 10.35
CA MET A 80 -0.98 19.09 10.12
C MET A 80 -1.13 18.07 11.26
N ASP A 81 -1.74 18.48 12.37
CA ASP A 81 -2.01 17.63 13.53
C ASP A 81 -3.42 17.01 13.43
N PHE A 82 -3.48 15.82 12.85
CA PHE A 82 -4.73 15.06 12.71
C PHE A 82 -5.11 14.28 13.99
N SER A 83 -4.30 14.35 15.05
CA SER A 83 -4.67 13.80 16.35
C SER A 83 -5.89 14.49 16.98
N VAL A 84 -6.26 15.65 16.46
CA VAL A 84 -7.47 16.42 16.87
C VAL A 84 -8.78 15.77 16.42
N PHE A 85 -8.75 14.90 15.42
CA PHE A 85 -9.95 14.21 14.97
C PHE A 85 -10.34 13.05 15.88
N PRO A 86 -11.63 12.69 15.95
CA PRO A 86 -12.12 11.59 16.79
C PRO A 86 -11.39 10.27 16.48
N ARG A 87 -11.02 9.55 17.54
CA ARG A 87 -10.39 8.21 17.46
C ARG A 87 -10.81 7.35 18.63
N PHE A 88 -10.64 6.04 18.48
CA PHE A 88 -10.86 5.07 19.53
C PHE A 88 -9.52 4.64 20.13
N PHE A 89 -9.54 4.30 21.42
CA PHE A 89 -8.35 3.92 22.17
C PHE A 89 -8.48 2.48 22.66
N PRO A 90 -7.67 1.52 22.19
CA PRO A 90 -7.75 0.14 22.64
C PRO A 90 -7.71 -0.02 24.16
N ALA A 91 -6.94 0.86 24.84
CA ALA A 91 -6.86 0.90 26.30
C ALA A 91 -8.18 1.21 27.01
N LYS A 92 -9.07 2.00 26.39
CA LYS A 92 -10.35 2.46 26.95
C LYS A 92 -11.56 1.80 26.26
N ASP A 93 -11.46 1.70 24.95
CA ASP A 93 -12.56 1.26 24.10
C ASP A 93 -12.63 -0.25 23.94
N GLY A 94 -11.51 -0.93 24.17
CA GLY A 94 -11.45 -2.38 24.22
C GLY A 94 -11.40 -3.05 22.86
N ALA A 95 -11.87 -4.28 22.80
CA ALA A 95 -11.79 -5.15 21.63
C ALA A 95 -12.78 -4.73 20.52
N LEU A 96 -12.47 -5.21 19.32
CA LEU A 96 -13.34 -5.11 18.15
C LEU A 96 -14.12 -6.42 17.96
N ARG A 97 -15.23 -6.32 17.22
CA ARG A 97 -15.93 -7.47 16.64
C ARG A 97 -16.21 -7.20 15.16
N ILE A 98 -16.55 -8.24 14.44
CA ILE A 98 -17.07 -8.15 13.07
C ILE A 98 -18.59 -8.13 13.16
N ASP A 99 -19.23 -7.16 12.49
CA ASP A 99 -20.67 -7.05 12.40
C ASP A 99 -21.26 -7.97 11.30
N GLU A 100 -22.57 -7.97 11.15
CA GLU A 100 -23.29 -8.76 10.15
C GLU A 100 -22.99 -8.35 8.70
N HIS A 101 -22.42 -7.16 8.50
CA HIS A 101 -22.01 -6.66 7.18
C HIS A 101 -20.54 -6.95 6.84
N GLY A 102 -19.80 -7.55 7.78
CA GLY A 102 -18.39 -7.86 7.62
C GLY A 102 -17.48 -6.66 7.87
N HIS A 103 -17.83 -5.78 8.81
CA HIS A 103 -17.03 -4.61 9.17
C HIS A 103 -16.56 -4.66 10.62
N PHE A 104 -15.45 -3.99 10.91
CA PHE A 104 -15.00 -3.82 12.28
C PHE A 104 -15.84 -2.78 13.02
N VAL A 105 -16.37 -3.19 14.17
CA VAL A 105 -17.10 -2.34 15.10
C VAL A 105 -16.56 -2.52 16.51
N LEU A 106 -16.77 -1.51 17.39
CA LEU A 106 -16.44 -1.68 18.81
C LEU A 106 -17.31 -2.80 19.41
N ALA A 107 -16.70 -3.73 20.13
CA ALA A 107 -17.45 -4.81 20.76
C ALA A 107 -18.48 -4.30 21.77
N LYS A 108 -18.13 -3.22 22.51
CA LYS A 108 -19.02 -2.58 23.52
C LYS A 108 -20.07 -1.62 22.92
N ASP A 109 -19.86 -1.12 21.70
CA ASP A 109 -20.78 -0.24 21.00
C ASP A 109 -20.77 -0.52 19.49
N PRO A 110 -21.59 -1.49 19.03
CA PRO A 110 -21.61 -1.91 17.62
C PRO A 110 -22.06 -0.84 16.63
N SER A 111 -22.61 0.28 17.10
CA SER A 111 -22.95 1.41 16.24
C SER A 111 -21.71 2.17 15.75
N LYS A 112 -20.55 1.91 16.35
CA LYS A 112 -19.28 2.58 16.05
C LYS A 112 -18.43 1.70 15.14
N ARG A 113 -18.57 1.91 13.83
CA ARG A 113 -17.70 1.30 12.83
C ARG A 113 -16.31 1.95 12.86
N LEU A 114 -15.27 1.13 12.65
CA LEU A 114 -13.90 1.57 12.50
C LEU A 114 -13.40 1.30 11.08
N ARG A 115 -12.78 2.31 10.49
CA ARG A 115 -11.89 2.18 9.33
C ARG A 115 -10.47 2.56 9.75
N PHE A 116 -9.50 1.79 9.29
CA PHE A 116 -8.10 1.98 9.67
C PHE A 116 -7.29 2.69 8.58
N LEU A 117 -6.73 3.84 8.91
CA LEU A 117 -5.57 4.37 8.20
C LEU A 117 -4.34 4.05 9.07
N SER A 118 -3.40 3.34 8.50
CA SER A 118 -2.31 2.74 9.23
C SER A 118 -0.98 2.85 8.48
N THR A 119 0.08 2.47 9.16
CA THR A 119 1.40 2.32 8.55
C THR A 119 2.12 1.10 9.10
N ASN A 120 3.12 0.63 8.36
CA ASN A 120 4.02 -0.42 8.80
C ASN A 120 5.21 0.21 9.53
N LEU A 121 5.45 -0.22 10.77
CA LEU A 121 6.70 -0.04 11.49
C LEU A 121 7.53 -1.30 11.21
N ALA A 122 8.53 -1.17 10.35
CA ALA A 122 9.28 -2.33 9.87
C ALA A 122 10.69 -2.38 10.48
N GLN A 123 11.18 -3.61 10.65
CA GLN A 123 12.55 -3.89 11.07
C GLN A 123 12.97 -3.13 12.36
N ASP A 124 13.98 -2.26 12.30
CA ASP A 124 14.53 -1.58 13.48
C ASP A 124 13.52 -0.64 14.17
N LEU A 125 12.45 -0.22 13.47
CA LEU A 125 11.41 0.62 14.05
C LEU A 125 10.41 -0.16 14.92
N THR A 126 10.57 -1.46 15.03
CA THR A 126 9.80 -2.29 15.98
C THR A 126 10.46 -2.37 17.36
N VAL A 127 11.72 -1.93 17.48
CA VAL A 127 12.51 -1.92 18.73
C VAL A 127 13.26 -0.58 18.94
N PRO A 128 12.59 0.58 18.80
CA PRO A 128 13.20 1.88 19.05
C PRO A 128 13.51 2.05 20.54
N THR A 129 14.29 3.05 20.93
CA THR A 129 14.43 3.39 22.36
C THR A 129 13.11 3.95 22.89
N HIS A 130 12.98 4.06 24.22
CA HIS A 130 11.76 4.62 24.83
C HIS A 130 11.51 6.07 24.35
N GLU A 131 12.55 6.91 24.31
CA GLU A 131 12.46 8.27 23.81
C GLU A 131 12.08 8.33 22.32
N GLU A 132 12.68 7.50 21.48
CA GLU A 132 12.32 7.36 20.07
C GLU A 132 10.88 6.88 19.90
N THR A 133 10.42 5.98 20.79
CA THR A 133 9.04 5.50 20.81
C THR A 133 8.05 6.63 21.07
N ASP A 134 8.26 7.40 22.13
CA ASP A 134 7.38 8.51 22.50
C ASP A 134 7.28 9.53 21.37
N PHE A 135 8.44 9.89 20.79
CA PHE A 135 8.49 10.79 19.63
C PHE A 135 7.72 10.23 18.41
N MET A 136 7.94 8.96 18.07
CA MET A 136 7.34 8.32 16.90
C MET A 136 5.84 8.16 17.06
N VAL A 137 5.37 7.70 18.22
CA VAL A 137 3.95 7.46 18.47
C VAL A 137 3.15 8.78 18.46
N GLU A 138 3.70 9.86 19.01
CA GLU A 138 3.08 11.19 18.89
C GLU A 138 2.96 11.62 17.43
N ARG A 139 4.02 11.45 16.63
CA ARG A 139 3.99 11.79 15.20
C ARG A 139 2.98 10.92 14.43
N LEU A 140 2.92 9.61 14.68
CA LEU A 140 1.92 8.73 14.07
C LEU A 140 0.48 9.20 14.36
N ALA A 141 0.22 9.61 15.60
CA ALA A 141 -1.08 10.17 15.98
C ALA A 141 -1.39 11.46 15.21
N MET A 142 -0.41 12.36 15.07
CA MET A 142 -0.54 13.60 14.31
C MET A 142 -0.70 13.36 12.80
N GLU A 143 -0.23 12.21 12.27
CA GLU A 143 -0.48 11.81 10.89
C GLU A 143 -1.90 11.26 10.66
N GLY A 144 -2.68 11.08 11.73
CA GLY A 144 -4.04 10.56 11.67
C GLY A 144 -4.11 9.04 11.64
N PHE A 145 -3.01 8.35 11.89
CA PHE A 145 -3.02 6.89 11.99
C PHE A 145 -3.73 6.43 13.27
N ASN A 146 -4.61 5.47 13.12
CA ASN A 146 -5.36 4.84 14.20
C ASN A 146 -5.06 3.33 14.35
N SER A 147 -4.06 2.86 13.62
CA SER A 147 -3.50 1.52 13.71
C SER A 147 -2.02 1.54 13.30
N ALA A 148 -1.27 0.52 13.70
CA ALA A 148 0.09 0.27 13.27
C ALA A 148 0.30 -1.24 13.03
N ARG A 149 1.05 -1.61 11.99
CA ARG A 149 1.52 -2.98 11.80
C ARG A 149 2.97 -3.07 12.26
N LEU A 150 3.23 -3.95 13.25
CA LEU A 150 4.59 -4.32 13.65
C LEU A 150 5.07 -5.43 12.71
N HIS A 151 5.96 -5.09 11.80
CA HIS A 151 6.35 -5.94 10.69
C HIS A 151 7.86 -6.24 10.67
N GLN A 152 8.25 -7.46 10.31
CA GLN A 152 9.65 -7.87 10.19
C GLN A 152 10.45 -7.71 11.49
N PHE A 153 9.81 -7.88 12.65
CA PHE A 153 10.42 -7.67 13.96
C PHE A 153 11.17 -8.89 14.49
N GLU A 154 10.90 -10.08 13.98
CA GLU A 154 11.38 -11.34 14.56
C GLU A 154 12.90 -11.35 14.68
N ASN A 155 13.61 -10.96 13.60
CA ASN A 155 15.06 -10.86 13.59
C ASN A 155 15.60 -9.71 14.48
N ARG A 156 14.74 -8.82 14.96
CA ARG A 156 15.15 -7.67 15.80
C ARG A 156 15.07 -7.97 17.29
N ILE A 157 14.19 -8.89 17.70
CA ILE A 157 14.05 -9.25 19.12
C ILE A 157 14.97 -10.41 19.54
N TYR A 158 15.68 -11.08 18.61
CA TYR A 158 16.61 -12.16 18.98
C TYR A 158 17.78 -11.67 19.80
N ASP A 159 18.26 -12.55 20.69
CA ASP A 159 19.61 -12.51 21.21
C ASP A 159 20.58 -13.19 20.21
N TRP A 160 21.28 -12.41 19.43
CA TRP A 160 22.21 -12.89 18.40
C TRP A 160 23.41 -13.64 18.96
N THR A 161 23.66 -13.57 20.27
CA THR A 161 24.70 -14.34 20.96
C THR A 161 24.28 -15.78 21.25
N LYS A 162 22.97 -16.08 21.17
CA LYS A 162 22.38 -17.38 21.44
C LYS A 162 22.13 -18.15 20.12
N PRO A 163 22.09 -19.51 20.18
CA PRO A 163 21.99 -20.32 18.96
C PRO A 163 20.55 -20.41 18.38
N ALA A 164 19.50 -20.08 19.14
CA ALA A 164 18.12 -20.27 18.69
C ALA A 164 17.39 -18.94 18.46
N THR A 165 16.44 -18.92 17.52
CA THR A 165 15.55 -17.77 17.28
C THR A 165 14.46 -17.63 18.34
N LEU A 166 14.37 -18.58 19.26
CA LEU A 166 13.51 -18.52 20.46
C LEU A 166 14.17 -17.75 21.61
N ASP A 167 15.46 -17.47 21.54
CA ASP A 167 16.16 -16.72 22.57
C ASP A 167 16.01 -15.22 22.29
N PHE A 168 15.14 -14.57 23.07
CA PHE A 168 14.90 -13.13 22.92
C PHE A 168 15.88 -12.31 23.75
N SER A 169 16.36 -11.21 23.19
CA SER A 169 17.13 -10.20 23.91
C SER A 169 16.22 -9.45 24.88
N ALA A 170 16.59 -9.44 26.16
CA ALA A 170 15.81 -8.74 27.19
C ALA A 170 15.63 -7.24 26.85
N GLU A 171 16.73 -6.58 26.42
CA GLU A 171 16.70 -5.17 26.02
C GLU A 171 15.76 -4.91 24.84
N LYS A 172 15.85 -5.74 23.78
CA LYS A 172 15.02 -5.56 22.58
C LYS A 172 13.56 -5.87 22.84
N LEU A 173 13.31 -6.87 23.68
CA LEU A 173 11.96 -7.23 24.09
C LEU A 173 11.32 -6.13 24.95
N ASP A 174 12.07 -5.51 25.85
CA ASP A 174 11.61 -4.36 26.63
C ASP A 174 11.18 -3.21 25.72
N ARG A 175 12.01 -2.84 24.73
CA ARG A 175 11.69 -1.80 23.75
C ARG A 175 10.45 -2.14 22.93
N PHE A 176 10.29 -3.40 22.51
CA PHE A 176 9.13 -3.88 21.78
C PHE A 176 7.85 -3.79 22.64
N HIS A 177 7.92 -4.17 23.90
CA HIS A 177 6.82 -4.09 24.86
C HIS A 177 6.43 -2.63 25.16
N TYR A 178 7.42 -1.74 25.30
CA TYR A 178 7.18 -0.31 25.50
C TYR A 178 6.48 0.32 24.30
N LEU A 179 6.97 0.03 23.08
CA LEU A 179 6.32 0.47 21.84
C LEU A 179 4.87 0.01 21.77
N TRP A 180 4.61 -1.26 22.08
CA TRP A 180 3.26 -1.83 22.11
C TRP A 180 2.34 -1.06 23.06
N ALA A 181 2.78 -0.82 24.29
CA ALA A 181 2.03 -0.10 25.29
C ALA A 181 1.71 1.33 24.83
N LYS A 182 2.70 2.03 24.26
CA LYS A 182 2.52 3.41 23.79
C LYS A 182 1.57 3.51 22.60
N LEU A 183 1.62 2.59 21.64
CA LEU A 183 0.65 2.54 20.55
C LEU A 183 -0.77 2.37 21.09
N ARG A 184 -0.98 1.40 21.99
CA ARG A 184 -2.25 1.12 22.65
C ARG A 184 -2.81 2.32 23.41
N GLU A 185 -1.97 3.04 24.14
CA GLU A 185 -2.34 4.23 24.91
C GLU A 185 -2.71 5.42 24.01
N ASN A 186 -2.12 5.52 22.82
CA ASN A 186 -2.31 6.64 21.89
C ASN A 186 -3.35 6.38 20.78
N GLY A 187 -4.26 5.42 21.01
CA GLY A 187 -5.40 5.19 20.12
C GLY A 187 -5.04 4.43 18.85
N MET A 188 -4.03 3.55 18.91
CA MET A 188 -3.64 2.70 17.78
C MET A 188 -3.93 1.24 18.09
N TYR A 189 -4.77 0.62 17.28
CA TYR A 189 -4.90 -0.82 17.21
C TYR A 189 -3.70 -1.41 16.48
N ILE A 190 -3.36 -2.65 16.78
CA ILE A 190 -2.11 -3.27 16.31
C ILE A 190 -2.43 -4.48 15.44
N THR A 191 -1.72 -4.61 14.32
CA THR A 191 -1.61 -5.85 13.56
C THR A 191 -0.17 -6.33 13.57
N THR A 192 0.05 -7.62 13.41
CA THR A 192 1.40 -8.18 13.30
C THR A 192 1.39 -9.54 12.60
N ASP A 193 2.58 -10.04 12.29
CA ASP A 193 2.79 -11.33 11.65
C ASP A 193 3.48 -12.29 12.64
N LEU A 194 3.14 -13.58 12.58
CA LEU A 194 3.87 -14.60 13.35
C LEU A 194 5.10 -15.09 12.59
N LEU A 195 5.10 -15.00 11.27
CA LEU A 195 6.24 -15.36 10.45
C LEU A 195 6.37 -14.43 9.25
N SER A 196 7.38 -13.58 9.26
CA SER A 196 7.73 -12.70 8.15
C SER A 196 9.19 -12.92 7.71
N THR A 197 10.16 -12.55 8.56
CA THR A 197 11.59 -12.54 8.23
C THR A 197 12.42 -13.49 9.10
N ARG A 198 11.81 -14.36 9.86
CA ARG A 198 12.48 -15.25 10.80
C ARG A 198 13.37 -16.27 10.08
N ILE A 199 14.69 -16.16 10.27
CA ILE A 199 15.72 -17.08 9.72
C ILE A 199 15.75 -18.42 10.48
N VAL A 200 16.50 -19.40 9.95
CA VAL A 200 16.77 -20.67 10.64
C VAL A 200 18.15 -20.64 11.26
N ARG A 201 18.24 -20.96 12.56
CA ARG A 201 19.50 -21.08 13.31
C ARG A 201 19.68 -22.49 13.88
N PRO A 202 20.93 -22.90 14.17
CA PRO A 202 21.23 -24.27 14.66
C PRO A 202 20.42 -24.71 15.88
N GLY A 203 20.17 -23.79 16.82
CA GLY A 203 19.39 -24.07 18.04
C GLY A 203 17.88 -24.14 17.84
N ASP A 204 17.38 -23.88 16.63
CA ASP A 204 15.95 -24.03 16.32
C ASP A 204 15.51 -25.49 16.17
N ASN A 205 16.46 -26.43 16.09
CA ASN A 205 16.27 -27.87 16.02
C ASN A 205 15.32 -28.33 14.91
N ILE A 206 15.41 -27.68 13.74
CA ILE A 206 14.64 -28.08 12.54
C ILE A 206 15.43 -29.18 11.83
N ALA A 207 14.85 -30.37 11.76
CA ALA A 207 15.54 -31.57 11.27
C ALA A 207 16.00 -31.41 9.82
N GLU A 208 15.22 -30.78 8.96
CA GLU A 208 15.45 -30.68 7.53
C GLU A 208 16.31 -29.45 7.11
N CYS A 209 16.60 -28.56 8.07
CA CYS A 209 17.40 -27.36 7.80
C CYS A 209 18.13 -26.91 9.08
N ARG A 210 19.43 -27.13 9.13
CA ARG A 210 20.22 -26.76 10.31
C ARG A 210 20.40 -25.24 10.46
N SER A 211 20.57 -24.54 9.34
CA SER A 211 20.69 -23.07 9.34
C SER A 211 20.41 -22.50 7.95
N SER A 212 19.83 -21.30 7.91
CA SER A 212 19.64 -20.55 6.67
C SER A 212 19.45 -19.07 6.99
N ASN A 213 20.09 -18.20 6.23
CA ASN A 213 19.86 -16.75 6.27
C ASN A 213 18.72 -16.31 5.34
N SER A 214 18.11 -17.23 4.60
CA SER A 214 16.95 -16.92 3.77
C SER A 214 15.71 -16.76 4.67
N GLU A 215 15.16 -15.58 4.70
CA GLU A 215 13.97 -15.25 5.51
C GLU A 215 12.71 -16.01 5.04
N SER A 216 12.64 -16.37 3.76
CA SER A 216 11.47 -17.06 3.19
C SER A 216 11.51 -18.60 3.32
N ILE A 217 12.67 -19.21 3.61
CA ILE A 217 12.80 -20.68 3.67
C ILE A 217 11.93 -21.27 4.76
N ARG A 218 11.81 -20.59 5.91
CA ARG A 218 11.02 -21.06 7.05
C ARG A 218 9.54 -21.19 6.70
N LYS A 219 9.01 -20.31 5.85
CA LYS A 219 7.62 -20.38 5.38
C LYS A 219 7.36 -21.70 4.65
N THR A 220 8.27 -22.10 3.75
CA THR A 220 8.18 -23.42 3.06
C THR A 220 8.42 -24.57 4.03
N LEU A 221 9.42 -24.47 4.92
CA LEU A 221 9.68 -25.50 5.94
C LEU A 221 8.47 -25.76 6.83
N THR A 222 7.80 -24.72 7.32
CA THR A 222 6.60 -24.85 8.17
C THR A 222 5.50 -25.66 7.48
N MET A 223 5.42 -25.59 6.17
CA MET A 223 4.44 -26.36 5.40
C MET A 223 4.79 -27.84 5.27
N PHE A 224 6.07 -28.25 5.29
CA PHE A 224 6.47 -29.63 4.99
C PHE A 224 7.18 -30.36 6.13
N SER A 225 7.75 -29.66 7.09
CA SER A 225 8.50 -30.22 8.22
C SER A 225 7.68 -30.17 9.51
N ALA A 226 7.57 -31.30 10.21
CA ALA A 226 6.92 -31.38 11.50
C ALA A 226 7.69 -30.59 12.58
N THR A 227 9.04 -30.65 12.53
CA THR A 227 9.88 -29.91 13.49
C THR A 227 9.84 -28.42 13.24
N ALA A 228 9.72 -27.97 11.99
CA ALA A 228 9.55 -26.54 11.69
C ALA A 228 8.17 -26.03 12.12
N LEU A 229 7.09 -26.80 11.93
CA LEU A 229 5.76 -26.44 12.43
C LEU A 229 5.74 -26.40 13.96
N GLN A 230 6.41 -27.35 14.63
CA GLN A 230 6.51 -27.32 16.09
C GLN A 230 7.28 -26.09 16.58
N ASN A 231 8.39 -25.74 15.92
CA ASN A 231 9.14 -24.54 16.24
C ASN A 231 8.34 -23.25 15.96
N TRP A 232 7.45 -23.24 14.94
CA TRP A 232 6.49 -22.15 14.73
C TRP A 232 5.52 -22.01 15.91
N LYS A 233 4.98 -23.15 16.39
CA LYS A 233 4.09 -23.19 17.56
C LYS A 233 4.78 -22.71 18.84
N ASP A 234 6.02 -23.14 19.07
CA ASP A 234 6.80 -22.74 20.25
C ASP A 234 7.11 -21.25 20.24
N TYR A 235 7.41 -20.68 19.06
CA TYR A 235 7.58 -19.25 18.88
C TYR A 235 6.28 -18.49 19.15
N ALA A 236 5.18 -18.91 18.54
CA ALA A 236 3.88 -18.28 18.75
C ALA A 236 3.47 -18.34 20.23
N ARG A 237 3.64 -19.50 20.90
CA ARG A 237 3.37 -19.63 22.33
C ARG A 237 4.20 -18.63 23.12
N LYS A 238 5.52 -18.62 22.95
CA LYS A 238 6.41 -17.73 23.69
C LYS A 238 6.05 -16.27 23.49
N LEU A 239 5.87 -15.84 22.24
CA LEU A 239 5.58 -14.45 21.91
C LEU A 239 4.21 -13.99 22.43
N LEU A 240 3.16 -14.80 22.19
CA LEU A 240 1.78 -14.37 22.42
C LEU A 240 1.33 -14.49 23.86
N THR A 241 1.96 -15.37 24.68
CA THR A 241 1.56 -15.59 26.09
C THR A 241 2.44 -14.85 27.09
N MET A 242 3.57 -14.29 26.65
CA MET A 242 4.42 -13.47 27.50
C MET A 242 3.71 -12.18 27.90
N LYS A 243 3.69 -11.87 29.18
CA LYS A 243 3.08 -10.64 29.68
C LYS A 243 3.97 -9.42 29.39
N ASN A 244 3.38 -8.43 28.81
CA ASN A 244 3.98 -7.14 28.63
C ASN A 244 4.03 -6.41 29.98
N PRO A 245 5.21 -6.02 30.49
CA PRO A 245 5.36 -5.41 31.81
C PRO A 245 4.68 -4.04 31.95
N TYR A 246 4.44 -3.35 30.84
CA TYR A 246 3.80 -2.01 30.82
C TYR A 246 2.28 -2.07 30.80
N THR A 247 1.68 -3.15 30.25
CA THR A 247 0.22 -3.29 30.15
C THR A 247 -0.35 -4.33 31.13
N GLY A 248 0.49 -5.22 31.64
CA GLY A 248 0.09 -6.38 32.45
C GLY A 248 -0.61 -7.49 31.66
N LEU A 249 -0.80 -7.32 30.34
CA LEU A 249 -1.48 -8.24 29.44
C LEU A 249 -0.48 -8.97 28.55
N SER A 250 -0.80 -10.18 28.15
CA SER A 250 -0.12 -10.84 27.03
C SER A 250 -0.69 -10.36 25.70
N MET A 251 0.04 -10.57 24.59
CA MET A 251 -0.48 -10.22 23.27
C MET A 251 -1.78 -10.95 22.93
N ALA A 252 -1.93 -12.21 23.37
CA ALA A 252 -3.16 -13.00 23.17
C ALA A 252 -4.38 -12.41 23.89
N GLU A 253 -4.17 -11.73 25.03
CA GLU A 253 -5.21 -11.10 25.85
C GLU A 253 -5.48 -9.64 25.51
N ASP A 254 -4.49 -8.94 24.93
CA ASP A 254 -4.57 -7.48 24.72
C ASP A 254 -5.54 -7.13 23.58
N PRO A 255 -6.61 -6.38 23.84
CA PRO A 255 -7.55 -5.95 22.82
C PRO A 255 -6.93 -5.01 21.75
N ALA A 256 -5.74 -4.49 21.98
CA ALA A 256 -5.01 -3.72 20.97
C ALA A 256 -4.59 -4.59 19.78
N LEU A 257 -4.28 -5.88 19.99
CA LEU A 257 -4.05 -6.82 18.90
C LEU A 257 -5.39 -7.23 18.29
N PHE A 258 -5.78 -6.59 17.20
CA PHE A 258 -7.05 -6.93 16.57
C PHE A 258 -6.92 -7.91 15.39
N ALA A 259 -5.77 -7.91 14.68
CA ALA A 259 -5.52 -8.83 13.57
C ALA A 259 -4.10 -9.42 13.64
N LEU A 260 -4.01 -10.72 13.38
CA LEU A 260 -2.79 -11.50 13.41
C LEU A 260 -2.66 -12.30 12.12
N ASN A 261 -1.61 -12.03 11.37
CA ASN A 261 -1.27 -12.77 10.17
C ASN A 261 -0.44 -14.01 10.54
N LEU A 262 -0.82 -15.17 10.00
CA LEU A 262 -0.12 -16.43 10.28
C LEU A 262 1.30 -16.41 9.68
N ASP A 263 1.38 -16.17 8.36
CA ASP A 263 2.63 -16.16 7.62
C ASP A 263 2.57 -15.08 6.52
N ASN A 264 3.43 -14.07 6.60
CA ASN A 264 3.45 -12.99 5.62
C ASN A 264 3.86 -13.49 4.23
N GLU A 265 3.04 -13.21 3.21
CA GLU A 265 3.31 -13.55 1.80
C GLU A 265 3.70 -15.02 1.57
N ALA A 266 2.97 -15.95 2.16
CA ALA A 266 3.28 -17.38 2.17
C ALA A 266 2.22 -18.24 1.48
N ALA A 267 1.86 -17.92 0.23
CA ALA A 267 0.97 -18.74 -0.57
C ALA A 267 1.72 -19.96 -1.13
N LEU A 268 1.59 -21.13 -0.49
CA LEU A 268 2.29 -22.36 -0.89
C LEU A 268 2.09 -22.72 -2.36
N TYR A 269 0.90 -22.52 -2.88
CA TYR A 269 0.58 -22.75 -4.28
C TYR A 269 1.52 -22.03 -5.26
N HIS A 270 2.02 -20.86 -4.88
CA HIS A 270 2.88 -20.02 -5.73
C HIS A 270 4.36 -20.10 -5.34
N THR A 271 4.68 -20.50 -4.11
CA THR A 271 6.03 -20.42 -3.55
C THR A 271 6.69 -21.77 -3.23
N TRP A 272 6.03 -22.91 -3.48
CA TRP A 272 6.52 -24.23 -3.10
C TRP A 272 7.93 -24.56 -3.61
N ASN A 273 8.32 -24.04 -4.76
CA ASN A 273 9.62 -24.28 -5.42
C ASN A 273 10.61 -23.12 -5.26
N ALA A 274 10.31 -22.13 -4.40
CA ALA A 274 11.21 -21.00 -4.18
C ALA A 274 12.57 -21.40 -3.59
N HIS A 275 12.66 -22.57 -2.97
CA HIS A 275 13.85 -23.10 -2.31
C HIS A 275 14.21 -24.48 -2.84
N PRO A 276 15.01 -24.59 -3.93
CA PRO A 276 15.34 -25.88 -4.57
C PRO A 276 15.94 -26.92 -3.61
N GLN A 277 16.67 -26.51 -2.57
CA GLN A 277 17.23 -27.38 -1.55
C GLN A 277 16.17 -28.12 -0.72
N LEU A 278 14.92 -27.67 -0.71
CA LEU A 278 13.80 -28.33 -0.03
C LEU A 278 13.03 -29.32 -0.92
N LEU A 279 13.36 -29.43 -2.22
CA LEU A 279 12.69 -30.36 -3.12
C LEU A 279 12.72 -31.82 -2.61
N PRO A 280 13.84 -32.37 -2.08
CA PRO A 280 13.83 -33.72 -1.54
C PRO A 280 12.84 -33.92 -0.38
N LEU A 281 12.68 -32.93 0.49
CA LEU A 281 11.67 -32.95 1.54
C LEU A 281 10.24 -32.96 0.98
N ILE A 282 9.99 -32.08 0.01
CA ILE A 282 8.68 -31.96 -0.64
C ILE A 282 8.33 -33.26 -1.35
N GLU A 283 9.27 -33.87 -2.07
CA GLU A 283 9.09 -35.14 -2.76
C GLU A 283 8.80 -36.28 -1.78
N LYS A 284 9.52 -36.35 -0.66
CA LYS A 284 9.25 -37.32 0.41
C LYS A 284 7.82 -37.19 0.94
N VAL A 285 7.40 -35.98 1.31
CA VAL A 285 6.06 -35.73 1.86
C VAL A 285 4.98 -36.01 0.80
N TYR A 286 5.24 -35.73 -0.48
CA TYR A 286 4.34 -36.06 -1.56
C TYR A 286 4.24 -37.58 -1.80
N ALA A 287 5.35 -38.31 -1.74
CA ALA A 287 5.34 -39.79 -1.81
C ALA A 287 4.48 -40.37 -0.67
N ASP A 288 4.62 -39.87 0.54
CA ASP A 288 3.80 -40.31 1.68
C ASP A 288 2.30 -40.01 1.47
N TYR A 289 1.97 -38.84 0.93
CA TYR A 289 0.60 -38.50 0.55
C TYR A 289 0.03 -39.47 -0.50
N LEU A 290 0.79 -39.79 -1.54
CA LEU A 290 0.38 -40.76 -2.57
C LEU A 290 0.17 -42.16 -2.00
N ARG A 291 1.02 -42.60 -1.05
CA ARG A 291 0.85 -43.88 -0.34
C ARG A 291 -0.46 -43.92 0.46
N THR A 292 -0.80 -42.85 1.16
CA THR A 292 -2.08 -42.80 1.90
C THR A 292 -3.31 -42.86 0.99
N LYS A 293 -3.16 -42.46 -0.29
CA LYS A 293 -4.22 -42.53 -1.31
C LYS A 293 -4.21 -43.85 -2.10
N GLY A 294 -3.25 -44.76 -1.85
CA GLY A 294 -3.09 -45.99 -2.61
C GLY A 294 -2.63 -45.77 -4.06
N LYS A 295 -1.99 -44.66 -4.38
CA LYS A 295 -1.63 -44.23 -5.74
C LYS A 295 -0.13 -44.16 -6.00
N TYR A 296 0.72 -44.53 -5.04
CA TYR A 296 2.17 -44.37 -5.19
C TYR A 296 2.81 -45.46 -6.06
N SER A 297 3.62 -45.03 -7.02
CA SER A 297 4.64 -45.84 -7.72
C SER A 297 5.98 -45.14 -7.66
N PRO A 298 7.12 -45.86 -7.66
CA PRO A 298 8.44 -45.27 -7.64
C PRO A 298 8.63 -44.24 -8.79
N GLY A 299 9.05 -43.02 -8.43
CA GLY A 299 9.22 -41.91 -9.37
C GLY A 299 8.03 -40.95 -9.44
N ASP A 300 6.86 -41.31 -8.89
CA ASP A 300 5.69 -40.43 -8.90
C ASP A 300 5.92 -39.17 -8.04
N GLU A 301 6.77 -39.25 -7.02
CA GLU A 301 7.16 -38.14 -6.17
C GLU A 301 7.81 -36.98 -6.93
N LYS A 302 8.32 -37.22 -8.12
CA LYS A 302 8.94 -36.22 -9.02
C LYS A 302 7.95 -35.58 -9.99
N LYS A 303 6.76 -36.16 -10.15
CA LYS A 303 5.74 -35.64 -11.08
C LYS A 303 5.09 -34.38 -10.54
N ARG A 304 4.82 -33.43 -11.43
CA ARG A 304 4.23 -32.12 -11.12
C ARG A 304 2.93 -31.89 -11.90
N GLY A 305 2.10 -32.92 -11.95
CA GLY A 305 0.78 -32.89 -12.58
C GLY A 305 -0.34 -32.46 -11.63
N PRO A 306 -1.62 -32.60 -12.04
CA PRO A 306 -2.79 -32.20 -11.23
C PRO A 306 -2.79 -32.78 -9.81
N GLU A 307 -2.41 -34.05 -9.64
CA GLU A 307 -2.36 -34.72 -8.33
C GLU A 307 -1.36 -34.04 -7.38
N PHE A 308 -0.24 -33.51 -7.88
CA PHE A 308 0.71 -32.76 -7.09
C PHE A 308 0.12 -31.43 -6.61
N TYR A 309 -0.66 -30.75 -7.43
CA TYR A 309 -1.30 -29.50 -7.03
C TYR A 309 -2.47 -29.73 -6.05
N GLU A 310 -3.21 -30.84 -6.16
CA GLU A 310 -4.16 -31.25 -5.15
C GLU A 310 -3.46 -31.57 -3.81
N PHE A 311 -2.30 -32.20 -3.84
CA PHE A 311 -1.46 -32.37 -2.64
C PHE A 311 -1.06 -31.03 -2.01
N LEU A 312 -0.59 -30.06 -2.80
CA LEU A 312 -0.24 -28.72 -2.27
C LEU A 312 -1.45 -28.03 -1.64
N LYS A 313 -2.61 -28.18 -2.24
CA LYS A 313 -3.87 -27.60 -1.75
C LYS A 313 -4.26 -28.25 -0.42
N ASP A 314 -4.31 -29.58 -0.33
CA ASP A 314 -4.57 -30.30 0.91
C ASP A 314 -3.57 -29.91 2.00
N ARG A 315 -2.30 -29.71 1.63
CA ARG A 315 -1.23 -29.30 2.54
C ARG A 315 -1.45 -27.89 3.08
N GLN A 316 -1.77 -26.94 2.23
CA GLN A 316 -2.08 -25.55 2.63
C GLN A 316 -3.26 -25.53 3.61
N PHE A 317 -4.38 -26.18 3.30
CA PHE A 317 -5.54 -26.26 4.20
C PHE A 317 -5.19 -26.87 5.54
N ARG A 318 -4.49 -28.01 5.50
CA ARG A 318 -4.14 -28.74 6.74
C ARG A 318 -3.27 -27.90 7.66
N ILE A 319 -2.22 -27.26 7.15
CA ILE A 319 -1.31 -26.48 7.98
C ILE A 319 -1.98 -25.20 8.46
N GLN A 320 -2.71 -24.47 7.60
CA GLN A 320 -3.45 -23.28 8.01
C GLN A 320 -4.45 -23.60 9.14
N ARG A 321 -5.25 -24.64 8.99
CA ARG A 321 -6.22 -25.08 10.05
C ARG A 321 -5.51 -25.47 11.34
N GLU A 322 -4.37 -26.17 11.25
CA GLU A 322 -3.58 -26.55 12.42
C GLU A 322 -3.01 -25.32 13.15
N GLN A 323 -2.51 -24.32 12.41
CA GLN A 323 -2.06 -23.06 12.98
C GLN A 323 -3.22 -22.29 13.65
N MET A 324 -4.36 -22.18 12.98
CA MET A 324 -5.54 -21.52 13.53
C MET A 324 -6.07 -22.22 14.77
N ARG A 325 -6.21 -23.55 14.73
CA ARG A 325 -6.65 -24.36 15.89
C ARG A 325 -5.72 -24.14 17.08
N PHE A 326 -4.40 -24.23 16.86
CA PHE A 326 -3.40 -24.00 17.90
C PHE A 326 -3.53 -22.61 18.55
N LEU A 327 -3.68 -21.57 17.76
CA LEU A 327 -3.83 -20.20 18.27
C LEU A 327 -5.14 -20.03 19.05
N ARG A 328 -6.25 -20.60 18.56
CA ARG A 328 -7.57 -20.47 19.20
C ARG A 328 -7.71 -21.33 20.43
N GLU A 329 -7.44 -22.64 20.33
CA GLU A 329 -7.75 -23.61 21.36
C GLU A 329 -6.66 -23.74 22.43
N GLU A 330 -5.36 -23.63 22.02
CA GLU A 330 -4.26 -23.80 22.97
C GLU A 330 -3.75 -22.49 23.55
N LEU A 331 -3.78 -21.38 22.78
CA LEU A 331 -3.28 -20.08 23.25
C LEU A 331 -4.38 -19.07 23.58
N GLY A 332 -5.63 -19.33 23.23
CA GLY A 332 -6.76 -18.43 23.52
C GLY A 332 -6.70 -17.09 22.80
N VAL A 333 -6.00 -17.01 21.65
CA VAL A 333 -5.86 -15.77 20.86
C VAL A 333 -7.22 -15.28 20.40
N LYS A 334 -7.55 -14.04 20.72
CA LYS A 334 -8.83 -13.39 20.37
C LYS A 334 -8.75 -12.56 19.11
N ALA A 335 -7.56 -12.15 18.69
CA ALA A 335 -7.33 -11.36 17.47
C ALA A 335 -7.87 -12.08 16.23
N PHE A 336 -8.37 -11.36 15.26
CA PHE A 336 -8.81 -11.92 13.99
C PHE A 336 -7.63 -12.48 13.21
N LEU A 337 -7.76 -13.71 12.69
CA LEU A 337 -6.69 -14.39 11.98
C LEU A 337 -6.78 -14.15 10.49
N THR A 338 -5.64 -13.86 9.86
CA THR A 338 -5.50 -13.70 8.43
C THR A 338 -4.26 -14.41 7.90
N ASN A 339 -4.18 -14.57 6.58
CA ASN A 339 -3.06 -15.17 5.85
C ASN A 339 -3.17 -14.81 4.37
N LEU A 340 -2.17 -15.21 3.55
CA LEU A 340 -2.23 -15.13 2.08
C LEU A 340 -2.40 -13.70 1.56
N ASN A 341 -1.72 -12.75 2.17
CA ASN A 341 -1.84 -11.32 1.90
C ASN A 341 -1.14 -10.86 0.61
N ASN A 342 -0.46 -11.73 -0.12
CA ASN A 342 0.01 -11.48 -1.47
C ASN A 342 -0.87 -12.22 -2.51
N ASN A 343 -0.62 -11.96 -3.80
CA ASN A 343 -1.26 -12.62 -4.94
C ASN A 343 -2.80 -12.52 -4.95
N ALA A 344 -3.30 -11.49 -5.60
CA ALA A 344 -4.73 -11.34 -5.87
C ALA A 344 -5.15 -12.30 -7.00
N THR A 345 -5.41 -13.56 -6.66
CA THR A 345 -5.78 -14.64 -7.59
C THR A 345 -6.99 -15.43 -7.07
N LEU A 346 -7.73 -16.03 -8.01
CA LEU A 346 -8.95 -16.77 -7.71
C LEU A 346 -8.63 -18.07 -6.96
N ASP A 347 -7.51 -18.71 -7.27
CA ASP A 347 -7.09 -19.98 -6.68
C ASP A 347 -6.77 -19.92 -5.17
N LEU A 348 -6.57 -18.72 -4.61
CA LEU A 348 -6.36 -18.53 -3.19
C LEU A 348 -7.65 -18.26 -2.38
N GLN A 349 -8.77 -18.00 -3.03
CA GLN A 349 -10.01 -17.62 -2.36
C GLN A 349 -10.58 -18.70 -1.40
N PRO A 350 -10.51 -20.03 -1.70
CA PRO A 350 -10.96 -21.04 -0.75
C PRO A 350 -10.22 -21.00 0.59
N PHE A 351 -8.91 -20.72 0.57
CA PHE A 351 -8.11 -20.62 1.78
C PHE A 351 -8.44 -19.36 2.58
N ARG A 352 -8.66 -18.21 1.88
CA ARG A 352 -9.08 -16.95 2.49
C ARG A 352 -10.46 -17.04 3.14
N ALA A 353 -11.34 -17.86 2.57
CA ALA A 353 -12.68 -18.08 3.10
C ALA A 353 -12.70 -18.70 4.50
N GLU A 354 -11.66 -19.43 4.90
CA GLU A 354 -11.55 -20.00 6.25
C GLU A 354 -11.03 -19.01 7.29
N LEU A 355 -10.47 -17.86 6.87
CA LEU A 355 -9.91 -16.85 7.75
C LEU A 355 -10.99 -15.88 8.24
N ASP A 356 -10.71 -15.13 9.31
CA ASP A 356 -11.68 -14.18 9.87
C ASP A 356 -11.83 -12.92 9.00
N LEU A 357 -10.76 -12.52 8.30
CA LEU A 357 -10.74 -11.36 7.43
C LEU A 357 -9.90 -11.62 6.18
N VAL A 358 -10.08 -10.79 5.17
CA VAL A 358 -9.27 -10.78 3.94
C VAL A 358 -8.20 -9.71 4.06
N ASP A 359 -6.97 -10.11 3.79
CA ASP A 359 -5.81 -9.24 3.73
C ASP A 359 -5.17 -9.28 2.34
N ALA A 360 -4.63 -8.14 1.87
CA ALA A 360 -3.96 -8.05 0.58
C ALA A 360 -2.87 -6.99 0.59
N HIS A 361 -1.95 -7.06 -0.40
CA HIS A 361 -0.91 -6.09 -0.64
C HIS A 361 -1.11 -5.40 -1.99
N ILE A 362 -0.93 -4.08 -2.04
CA ILE A 362 -1.10 -3.26 -3.23
C ILE A 362 0.13 -2.37 -3.40
N TYR A 363 0.82 -2.57 -4.50
CA TYR A 363 1.89 -1.67 -4.92
C TYR A 363 1.63 -1.15 -6.32
N HIS A 364 1.88 0.14 -6.54
CA HIS A 364 1.96 0.71 -7.87
C HIS A 364 3.39 1.15 -8.14
N ASP A 365 3.91 0.71 -9.30
CA ASP A 365 5.30 0.89 -9.70
C ASP A 365 6.30 0.34 -8.65
N HIS A 366 6.01 -0.89 -8.15
CA HIS A 366 6.92 -1.58 -7.25
C HIS A 366 8.32 -1.61 -7.87
N PRO A 367 9.35 -1.11 -7.17
CA PRO A 367 10.70 -1.06 -7.71
C PRO A 367 11.25 -2.46 -7.97
N SER A 368 12.00 -2.61 -9.05
CA SER A 368 12.81 -3.79 -9.29
C SER A 368 14.29 -3.45 -9.15
N TYR A 369 15.05 -4.41 -8.66
CA TYR A 369 16.46 -4.26 -8.35
C TYR A 369 17.28 -5.17 -9.26
N PRO A 370 17.82 -4.67 -10.39
CA PRO A 370 18.53 -5.49 -11.37
C PRO A 370 19.71 -6.28 -10.83
N ARG A 371 20.28 -5.87 -9.68
CA ARG A 371 21.37 -6.56 -8.99
C ARG A 371 20.91 -7.40 -7.79
N ASN A 372 19.61 -7.55 -7.57
CA ASN A 372 19.03 -8.30 -6.43
C ASN A 372 19.56 -7.91 -5.03
N ASN A 373 19.97 -6.67 -4.83
CA ASN A 373 20.63 -6.22 -3.60
C ASN A 373 19.92 -5.07 -2.88
N TRP A 374 18.66 -4.78 -3.22
CA TRP A 374 17.87 -3.68 -2.65
C TRP A 374 18.56 -2.31 -2.75
N ASN A 375 19.41 -2.13 -3.75
CA ASN A 375 20.22 -0.93 -3.95
C ASN A 375 20.20 -0.49 -5.43
N VAL A 376 20.76 0.69 -5.71
CA VAL A 376 20.91 1.18 -7.07
C VAL A 376 21.75 0.21 -7.94
N PRO A 377 21.41 0.04 -9.21
CA PRO A 377 20.33 0.70 -9.93
C PRO A 377 18.95 0.16 -9.55
N ILE A 378 17.96 1.07 -9.54
CA ILE A 378 16.56 0.74 -9.23
C ILE A 378 15.72 1.06 -10.45
N ALA A 379 14.92 0.09 -10.90
CA ALA A 379 14.06 0.27 -12.06
C ALA A 379 12.59 0.42 -11.65
N GLY A 380 11.89 1.33 -12.32
CA GLY A 380 10.46 1.55 -12.24
C GLY A 380 9.84 1.81 -13.61
N THR A 381 8.54 1.74 -13.74
CA THR A 381 7.84 1.91 -15.02
C THR A 381 7.49 3.35 -15.32
N GLN A 382 7.38 4.20 -14.30
CA GLN A 382 6.91 5.58 -14.39
C GLN A 382 5.54 5.71 -15.05
N ARG A 383 4.64 4.73 -14.78
CA ARG A 383 3.27 4.75 -15.28
C ARG A 383 2.34 5.48 -14.33
N SER A 384 1.31 6.12 -14.88
CA SER A 384 0.17 6.63 -14.14
C SER A 384 -0.79 5.49 -13.81
N ALA A 385 -1.17 5.34 -12.54
CA ALA A 385 -2.17 4.36 -12.11
C ALA A 385 -3.55 4.68 -12.71
N THR A 386 -3.87 5.95 -12.89
CA THR A 386 -5.11 6.42 -13.52
C THR A 386 -5.19 6.01 -14.99
N ALA A 387 -4.09 6.13 -15.73
CA ALA A 387 -4.03 5.73 -17.13
C ALA A 387 -3.84 4.22 -17.34
N ASP A 388 -3.34 3.50 -16.35
CA ASP A 388 -3.10 2.06 -16.41
C ASP A 388 -4.43 1.28 -16.60
N GLY A 389 -4.44 0.37 -17.55
CA GLY A 389 -5.60 -0.44 -17.87
C GLY A 389 -6.05 -1.42 -16.79
N ASN A 390 -5.16 -1.79 -15.91
CA ASN A 390 -5.40 -2.76 -14.84
C ASN A 390 -4.43 -2.50 -13.68
N PRO A 391 -4.58 -1.39 -12.97
CA PRO A 391 -3.74 -1.09 -11.83
C PRO A 391 -3.92 -2.15 -10.73
N SER A 392 -2.89 -2.37 -9.93
CA SER A 392 -2.90 -3.39 -8.87
C SER A 392 -4.06 -3.24 -7.89
N VAL A 393 -4.56 -2.01 -7.71
CA VAL A 393 -5.75 -1.71 -6.90
C VAL A 393 -6.96 -2.51 -7.37
N MET A 394 -7.23 -2.51 -8.69
CA MET A 394 -8.42 -3.14 -9.27
C MET A 394 -8.42 -4.66 -9.12
N LYS A 395 -7.26 -5.30 -9.28
CA LYS A 395 -7.12 -6.74 -9.06
C LYS A 395 -7.45 -7.14 -7.62
N ASN A 396 -7.00 -6.33 -6.67
CA ASN A 396 -7.23 -6.60 -5.26
C ASN A 396 -8.69 -6.38 -4.83
N MET A 397 -9.50 -5.60 -5.56
CA MET A 397 -10.94 -5.47 -5.28
C MET A 397 -11.66 -6.82 -5.37
N MET A 398 -11.21 -7.72 -6.26
CA MET A 398 -11.77 -9.05 -6.45
C MET A 398 -11.45 -10.03 -5.31
N THR A 399 -10.48 -9.72 -4.44
CA THR A 399 -10.16 -10.58 -3.28
C THR A 399 -11.20 -10.48 -2.18
N ARG A 400 -12.10 -9.47 -2.22
CA ARG A 400 -13.22 -9.34 -1.29
C ARG A 400 -14.05 -10.61 -1.22
N ILE A 401 -14.35 -11.05 0.00
CA ILE A 401 -15.30 -12.11 0.33
C ILE A 401 -16.40 -11.47 1.19
N PRO A 402 -17.66 -11.52 0.78
CA PRO A 402 -18.76 -10.94 1.55
C PRO A 402 -18.84 -11.46 2.99
N GLY A 403 -19.23 -10.61 3.91
CA GLY A 403 -19.30 -10.93 5.35
C GLY A 403 -17.94 -10.95 6.06
N LYS A 404 -16.85 -10.62 5.36
CA LYS A 404 -15.51 -10.51 5.96
C LYS A 404 -14.96 -9.11 5.77
N PRO A 405 -14.32 -8.52 6.82
CA PRO A 405 -13.57 -7.28 6.66
C PRO A 405 -12.45 -7.45 5.63
N MET A 406 -12.15 -6.38 4.92
CA MET A 406 -11.03 -6.34 3.99
C MET A 406 -10.06 -5.23 4.36
N ILE A 407 -8.79 -5.62 4.60
CA ILE A 407 -7.70 -4.70 4.87
C ILE A 407 -6.58 -4.87 3.83
N ILE A 408 -5.86 -3.81 3.61
CA ILE A 408 -4.66 -3.81 2.76
C ILE A 408 -3.47 -3.51 3.66
N THR A 409 -2.78 -4.55 4.10
CA THR A 409 -1.71 -4.39 5.10
C THR A 409 -0.38 -3.90 4.54
N GLU A 410 -0.24 -3.83 3.21
CA GLU A 410 0.85 -3.14 2.54
C GLU A 410 0.33 -2.37 1.34
N LEU A 411 0.54 -1.05 1.36
CA LEU A 411 0.06 -0.15 0.33
C LEU A 411 1.09 0.93 0.04
N GLN A 412 1.63 0.98 -1.19
CA GLN A 412 2.42 2.12 -1.62
C GLN A 412 2.35 2.35 -3.13
N PHE A 413 2.31 3.64 -3.51
CA PHE A 413 2.70 4.10 -4.83
C PHE A 413 4.14 4.59 -4.68
N CYS A 414 5.06 3.77 -5.21
CA CYS A 414 6.46 3.83 -4.83
C CYS A 414 7.20 5.06 -5.36
N TYR A 415 8.02 5.66 -4.51
CA TYR A 415 9.00 6.66 -4.92
C TYR A 415 10.02 6.00 -5.88
N PRO A 416 10.46 6.66 -6.96
CA PRO A 416 10.15 8.02 -7.37
C PRO A 416 9.14 8.13 -8.52
N ASN A 417 8.11 7.27 -8.57
CA ASN A 417 7.07 7.41 -9.60
C ASN A 417 6.47 8.82 -9.54
N ARG A 418 6.49 9.54 -10.68
CA ARG A 418 6.03 10.93 -10.75
C ARG A 418 4.52 11.11 -10.53
N PHE A 419 3.76 10.02 -10.67
CA PHE A 419 2.30 10.02 -10.50
C PHE A 419 1.86 9.49 -9.13
N ARG A 420 2.76 9.32 -8.16
CA ARG A 420 2.44 8.67 -6.87
C ARG A 420 1.41 9.42 -6.02
N SER A 421 1.15 10.71 -6.28
CA SER A 421 0.03 11.43 -5.65
C SER A 421 -1.36 10.89 -6.05
N GLU A 422 -1.45 10.08 -7.13
CA GLU A 422 -2.67 9.36 -7.52
C GLU A 422 -3.15 8.35 -6.45
N ILE A 423 -2.29 7.96 -5.51
CA ILE A 423 -2.65 7.04 -4.43
C ILE A 423 -3.89 7.49 -3.67
N ALA A 424 -4.07 8.79 -3.43
CA ALA A 424 -5.21 9.32 -2.69
C ALA A 424 -6.54 9.05 -3.40
N ALA A 425 -6.58 9.24 -4.73
CA ALA A 425 -7.76 8.94 -5.53
C ALA A 425 -7.92 7.44 -5.79
N MET A 426 -6.85 6.79 -6.29
CA MET A 426 -6.92 5.41 -6.76
C MET A 426 -7.02 4.38 -5.62
N THR A 427 -6.59 4.73 -4.40
CA THR A 427 -6.79 3.87 -3.23
C THR A 427 -7.71 4.50 -2.20
N GLY A 428 -7.49 5.74 -1.77
CA GLY A 428 -8.31 6.38 -0.75
C GLY A 428 -9.79 6.45 -1.13
N ALA A 429 -10.12 6.99 -2.30
CA ALA A 429 -11.50 7.11 -2.74
C ALA A 429 -12.09 5.76 -3.17
N TYR A 430 -11.35 4.95 -3.92
CA TYR A 430 -11.85 3.65 -4.34
C TYR A 430 -11.96 2.64 -3.21
N ALA A 431 -11.11 2.67 -2.19
CA ALA A 431 -11.27 1.85 -0.99
C ALA A 431 -12.56 2.19 -0.23
N ALA A 432 -12.92 3.49 -0.16
CA ALA A 432 -14.19 3.91 0.42
C ALA A 432 -15.38 3.43 -0.42
N LEU A 433 -15.32 3.57 -1.76
CA LEU A 433 -16.34 3.05 -2.68
C LEU A 433 -16.51 1.53 -2.54
N GLN A 434 -15.38 0.80 -2.42
CA GLN A 434 -15.34 -0.64 -2.21
C GLN A 434 -15.71 -1.06 -0.78
N ASP A 435 -15.89 -0.10 0.12
CA ASP A 435 -16.27 -0.34 1.52
C ASP A 435 -15.25 -1.19 2.30
N TRP A 436 -13.96 -0.97 2.04
CA TRP A 436 -12.86 -1.63 2.75
C TRP A 436 -12.74 -1.12 4.19
N ASP A 437 -11.97 -1.84 5.02
CA ASP A 437 -11.87 -1.57 6.44
C ASP A 437 -10.50 -1.09 6.90
N GLY A 438 -9.45 -1.26 6.08
CA GLY A 438 -8.12 -0.78 6.45
C GLY A 438 -7.17 -0.55 5.28
N LEU A 439 -6.36 0.52 5.37
CA LEU A 439 -5.30 0.88 4.43
C LEU A 439 -4.01 1.15 5.22
N TYR A 440 -2.96 0.36 4.98
CA TYR A 440 -1.69 0.43 5.69
C TYR A 440 -0.57 0.85 4.74
N ARG A 441 -0.06 2.05 4.93
CA ARG A 441 1.08 2.55 4.14
C ARG A 441 2.33 1.70 4.39
N PHE A 442 3.02 1.32 3.34
CA PHE A 442 4.27 0.59 3.44
C PHE A 442 5.43 1.45 2.90
N ALA A 443 6.26 1.97 3.81
CA ALA A 443 6.25 1.88 5.26
C ALA A 443 6.45 3.28 5.89
N TYR A 444 6.23 3.42 7.20
CA TYR A 444 6.72 4.59 7.93
C TYR A 444 8.23 4.70 7.75
N GLY A 445 8.94 3.61 7.98
CA GLY A 445 10.36 3.44 7.70
C GLY A 445 10.85 2.05 8.11
N HIS A 446 12.10 1.73 7.74
CA HIS A 446 12.75 0.44 8.03
C HIS A 446 13.92 0.55 9.03
N SER A 447 14.40 1.75 9.28
CA SER A 447 15.63 1.96 10.05
C SER A 447 15.47 3.10 11.05
N ARG A 448 16.14 3.00 12.20
CA ARG A 448 16.23 4.09 13.19
C ARG A 448 16.84 5.39 12.63
N LYS A 449 17.38 5.38 11.42
CA LYS A 449 17.80 6.61 10.73
C LYS A 449 16.66 7.61 10.56
N VAL A 450 15.39 7.17 10.59
CA VAL A 450 14.20 8.04 10.51
C VAL A 450 14.05 9.01 11.69
N PHE A 451 14.77 8.83 12.80
CA PHE A 451 14.79 9.82 13.89
C PHE A 451 15.67 11.04 13.59
N ARG A 452 16.22 11.11 12.41
CA ARG A 452 16.85 12.27 11.79
C ARG A 452 16.40 12.37 10.33
N LYS A 453 16.47 13.56 9.76
CA LYS A 453 16.08 13.75 8.34
C LYS A 453 16.89 12.85 7.42
N THR A 454 16.21 12.09 6.57
CA THR A 454 16.80 11.18 5.58
C THR A 454 16.27 11.48 4.19
N PRO A 455 17.04 11.17 3.13
CA PRO A 455 16.51 11.19 1.78
C PRO A 455 15.29 10.26 1.63
N ALA A 456 14.38 10.58 0.73
CA ALA A 456 13.27 9.72 0.38
C ALA A 456 13.77 8.40 -0.24
N GLY A 457 13.10 7.30 0.09
CA GLY A 457 13.34 5.96 -0.45
C GLY A 457 12.10 5.39 -1.11
N SER A 458 12.25 4.23 -1.76
CA SER A 458 11.17 3.65 -2.55
C SER A 458 9.89 3.38 -1.76
N PHE A 459 9.99 3.02 -0.50
CA PHE A 459 8.87 2.60 0.34
C PHE A 459 8.60 3.55 1.50
N ASP A 460 9.63 4.18 2.08
CA ASP A 460 9.49 4.96 3.30
C ASP A 460 8.80 6.30 3.04
N HIS A 461 7.71 6.58 3.74
CA HIS A 461 6.93 7.78 3.50
C HIS A 461 7.16 8.91 4.52
N ILE A 462 7.88 8.66 5.62
CA ILE A 462 8.02 9.61 6.73
C ILE A 462 8.62 10.97 6.34
N TYR A 463 9.56 10.99 5.40
CA TYR A 463 10.18 12.21 4.90
C TYR A 463 9.87 12.48 3.42
N GLU A 464 8.84 11.84 2.89
CA GLU A 464 8.38 12.04 1.53
C GLU A 464 7.15 12.97 1.53
N PRO A 465 7.26 14.22 1.00
CA PRO A 465 6.19 15.21 1.12
C PRO A 465 4.84 14.74 0.58
N LEU A 466 4.84 14.03 -0.56
CA LEU A 466 3.60 13.51 -1.13
C LEU A 466 3.02 12.37 -0.29
N GLY A 467 3.88 11.53 0.29
CA GLY A 467 3.48 10.47 1.21
C GLY A 467 2.73 11.02 2.42
N ILE A 468 3.30 12.06 3.03
CA ILE A 468 2.73 12.74 4.18
C ILE A 468 1.38 13.37 3.83
N LEU A 469 1.31 14.13 2.72
CA LEU A 469 0.11 14.89 2.36
C LEU A 469 -1.00 14.00 1.80
N THR A 470 -0.67 12.98 1.00
CA THR A 470 -1.65 12.01 0.50
C THR A 470 -2.27 11.18 1.63
N GLY A 471 -1.50 10.87 2.71
CA GLY A 471 -2.04 10.24 3.91
C GLY A 471 -3.20 11.03 4.52
N ARG A 472 -3.08 12.37 4.59
CA ARG A 472 -4.14 13.26 5.10
C ARG A 472 -5.35 13.33 4.17
N ILE A 473 -5.12 13.34 2.87
CA ILE A 473 -6.21 13.26 1.89
C ILE A 473 -6.96 11.92 2.04
N MET A 474 -6.23 10.81 2.18
CA MET A 474 -6.83 9.48 2.40
C MET A 474 -7.62 9.42 3.72
N TYR A 475 -7.16 10.11 4.77
CA TYR A 475 -7.94 10.22 6.01
C TYR A 475 -9.33 10.80 5.75
N PHE A 476 -9.43 11.92 5.03
CA PHE A 476 -10.72 12.53 4.71
C PHE A 476 -11.60 11.62 3.83
N LEU A 477 -11.04 11.10 2.75
CA LEU A 477 -11.82 10.33 1.78
C LEU A 477 -12.27 8.98 2.34
N PHE A 478 -11.41 8.30 3.11
CA PHE A 478 -11.61 6.92 3.55
C PHE A 478 -12.02 6.81 5.04
N VAL A 479 -11.23 7.37 5.98
CA VAL A 479 -11.50 7.21 7.43
C VAL A 479 -12.69 8.04 7.86
N ARG A 480 -12.71 9.34 7.53
CA ARG A 480 -13.85 10.21 7.76
C ARG A 480 -15.07 9.82 6.91
N GLY A 481 -14.83 9.11 5.81
CA GLY A 481 -15.88 8.58 4.96
C GLY A 481 -16.56 9.63 4.08
N ASP A 482 -15.78 10.61 3.58
CA ASP A 482 -16.32 11.64 2.69
C ASP A 482 -16.81 11.03 1.36
N VAL A 483 -16.20 9.92 0.92
CA VAL A 483 -16.68 9.12 -0.22
C VAL A 483 -17.60 8.02 0.30
N ALA A 484 -18.78 7.94 -0.28
CA ALA A 484 -19.78 6.94 0.07
C ALA A 484 -19.42 5.56 -0.50
N ALA A 485 -19.73 4.50 0.25
CA ALA A 485 -19.65 3.13 -0.25
C ALA A 485 -20.70 2.90 -1.36
N ALA A 486 -20.33 2.12 -2.37
CA ALA A 486 -21.28 1.68 -3.38
C ALA A 486 -22.37 0.80 -2.74
N PRO A 487 -23.57 0.76 -3.32
CA PRO A 487 -24.62 -0.16 -2.88
C PRO A 487 -24.20 -1.62 -3.03
N GLY A 488 -25.10 -2.59 -2.94
CA GLY A 488 -24.82 -4.03 -2.93
C GLY A 488 -23.72 -4.48 -3.90
N PRO A 489 -22.91 -5.47 -3.53
CA PRO A 489 -21.75 -5.87 -4.32
C PRO A 489 -22.16 -6.66 -5.57
N VAL A 490 -21.34 -6.53 -6.63
CA VAL A 490 -21.35 -7.41 -7.81
C VAL A 490 -20.24 -8.44 -7.64
N LEU A 491 -20.60 -9.70 -7.57
CA LEU A 491 -19.69 -10.79 -7.24
C LEU A 491 -19.49 -11.72 -8.44
N CYS A 492 -18.26 -12.12 -8.67
CA CYS A 492 -17.95 -13.21 -9.58
C CYS A 492 -18.11 -14.53 -8.83
N GLU A 493 -18.99 -15.38 -9.28
CA GLU A 493 -19.10 -16.75 -8.79
C GLU A 493 -17.92 -17.59 -9.27
N GLY A 494 -17.53 -18.63 -8.57
CA GLY A 494 -16.75 -19.68 -9.19
C GLY A 494 -15.48 -20.17 -8.51
N TRP A 495 -15.33 -20.10 -7.17
CA TRP A 495 -14.14 -20.63 -6.50
C TRP A 495 -14.37 -21.88 -5.62
N ARG A 496 -15.26 -22.80 -6.05
CA ARG A 496 -15.43 -24.07 -5.28
C ARG A 496 -14.15 -24.90 -5.27
N ASN A 497 -13.55 -25.10 -6.43
CA ASN A 497 -12.29 -25.84 -6.61
C ASN A 497 -11.41 -25.20 -7.71
N PRO A 498 -10.90 -23.98 -7.49
CA PRO A 498 -10.06 -23.33 -8.48
C PRO A 498 -8.77 -24.13 -8.69
N VAL A 499 -8.29 -24.13 -9.92
CA VAL A 499 -7.02 -24.76 -10.32
C VAL A 499 -5.88 -23.76 -10.06
N ARG A 500 -4.68 -24.27 -9.78
CA ARG A 500 -3.49 -23.43 -9.62
C ARG A 500 -3.30 -22.52 -10.82
N GLY A 501 -3.17 -21.22 -10.55
CA GLY A 501 -2.98 -20.19 -11.58
C GLY A 501 -4.27 -19.58 -12.08
N ASP A 502 -5.44 -20.01 -11.59
CA ASP A 502 -6.70 -19.33 -11.89
C ASP A 502 -6.64 -17.88 -11.38
N ASN A 503 -6.80 -16.96 -12.31
CA ASN A 503 -6.78 -15.52 -12.03
C ASN A 503 -8.19 -14.94 -12.14
N PHE A 504 -8.38 -13.79 -11.51
CA PHE A 504 -9.58 -12.99 -11.75
C PHE A 504 -9.61 -12.47 -13.19
N ASP A 505 -10.81 -12.45 -13.79
CA ASP A 505 -11.02 -11.85 -15.11
C ASP A 505 -10.68 -10.34 -15.06
N PRO A 506 -9.70 -9.86 -15.86
CA PRO A 506 -9.31 -8.46 -15.87
C PRO A 506 -10.45 -7.50 -16.24
N ASP A 507 -11.38 -7.94 -17.11
CA ASP A 507 -12.55 -7.14 -17.47
C ASP A 507 -13.53 -7.04 -16.31
N PHE A 508 -13.74 -8.14 -15.55
CA PHE A 508 -14.56 -8.10 -14.34
C PHE A 508 -13.94 -7.16 -13.28
N CYS A 509 -12.61 -7.18 -13.12
CA CYS A 509 -11.92 -6.26 -12.21
C CYS A 509 -12.25 -4.79 -12.52
N ASN A 510 -12.48 -4.43 -13.78
CA ASN A 510 -12.84 -3.07 -14.17
C ASN A 510 -14.23 -2.64 -13.66
N LEU A 511 -15.13 -3.57 -13.31
CA LEU A 511 -16.40 -3.24 -12.66
C LEU A 511 -16.21 -2.54 -11.32
N GLY A 512 -15.07 -2.71 -10.69
CA GLY A 512 -14.70 -1.99 -9.47
C GLY A 512 -14.59 -0.48 -9.60
N PHE A 513 -14.51 0.06 -10.83
CA PHE A 513 -14.62 1.50 -11.07
C PHE A 513 -16.04 2.02 -10.88
N PHE A 514 -17.03 1.14 -10.94
CA PHE A 514 -18.45 1.47 -10.88
C PHE A 514 -19.07 1.09 -9.54
N SER A 515 -18.81 -0.13 -9.05
CA SER A 515 -19.49 -0.74 -7.92
C SER A 515 -18.54 -1.46 -6.98
N LYS A 516 -19.04 -1.89 -5.83
CA LYS A 516 -18.35 -2.89 -4.99
C LYS A 516 -18.27 -4.20 -5.77
N ILE A 517 -17.10 -4.80 -5.82
CA ILE A 517 -16.90 -6.10 -6.45
C ILE A 517 -16.23 -7.07 -5.48
N GLY A 518 -16.27 -8.34 -5.82
CA GLY A 518 -15.62 -9.40 -5.08
C GLY A 518 -15.87 -10.76 -5.73
N SER A 519 -15.61 -11.81 -4.99
CA SER A 519 -15.83 -13.18 -5.43
C SER A 519 -16.61 -13.99 -4.39
N ALA A 520 -17.39 -14.96 -4.86
CA ALA A 520 -18.21 -15.83 -4.06
C ALA A 520 -18.01 -17.31 -4.41
N PRO A 521 -18.23 -18.24 -3.47
CA PRO A 521 -18.22 -19.65 -3.78
C PRO A 521 -19.36 -20.02 -4.76
N LEU A 522 -19.15 -21.07 -5.54
CA LEU A 522 -20.16 -21.59 -6.46
C LEU A 522 -21.45 -21.97 -5.70
N GLY A 523 -22.58 -21.46 -6.17
CA GLY A 523 -23.89 -21.69 -5.56
C GLY A 523 -24.15 -20.86 -4.29
N ALA A 524 -23.37 -19.79 -4.07
CA ALA A 524 -23.63 -18.86 -2.96
C ALA A 524 -24.94 -18.12 -3.18
N ASP A 525 -25.69 -17.93 -2.09
CA ASP A 525 -26.84 -17.03 -1.99
C ASP A 525 -26.50 -15.95 -0.94
N ILE A 526 -26.28 -14.72 -1.40
CA ILE A 526 -25.85 -13.61 -0.55
C ILE A 526 -26.85 -12.47 -0.70
N PRO A 527 -27.64 -12.17 0.35
CA PRO A 527 -28.65 -11.13 0.29
C PRO A 527 -28.08 -9.77 -0.16
N GLY A 528 -28.74 -9.17 -1.17
CA GLY A 528 -28.36 -7.85 -1.69
C GLY A 528 -27.12 -7.84 -2.59
N ALA A 529 -26.56 -8.99 -2.94
CA ALA A 529 -25.49 -9.12 -3.91
C ALA A 529 -26.01 -9.55 -5.27
N GLU A 530 -25.40 -9.03 -6.35
CA GLU A 530 -25.57 -9.54 -7.71
C GLU A 530 -24.45 -10.57 -7.96
N ILE A 531 -24.81 -11.85 -8.06
CA ILE A 531 -23.84 -12.94 -8.26
C ILE A 531 -23.87 -13.37 -9.72
N LEU A 532 -22.73 -13.25 -10.39
CA LEU A 532 -22.61 -13.45 -11.83
C LEU A 532 -21.74 -14.67 -12.15
N PRO A 533 -22.20 -15.59 -13.02
CA PRO A 533 -21.44 -16.78 -13.41
C PRO A 533 -20.23 -16.39 -14.29
N PRO A 534 -19.04 -16.99 -14.07
CA PRO A 534 -17.78 -16.55 -14.68
C PRO A 534 -17.79 -16.62 -16.22
N GLU A 535 -18.43 -17.64 -16.82
CA GLU A 535 -18.41 -17.82 -18.27
C GLU A 535 -19.37 -16.89 -19.02
N SER A 536 -20.37 -16.32 -18.32
CA SER A 536 -21.44 -15.54 -18.96
C SER A 536 -21.71 -14.19 -18.28
N TRP A 537 -20.88 -13.77 -17.35
CA TRP A 537 -21.12 -12.56 -16.55
C TRP A 537 -21.39 -11.30 -17.40
N LYS A 538 -20.71 -11.16 -18.56
CA LYS A 538 -20.95 -9.99 -19.46
C LYS A 538 -22.38 -9.94 -20.00
N ARG A 539 -23.03 -11.12 -20.20
CA ARG A 539 -24.42 -11.22 -20.65
C ARG A 539 -25.40 -11.09 -19.49
N ALA A 540 -25.01 -11.59 -18.31
CA ALA A 540 -25.81 -11.56 -17.11
C ALA A 540 -25.76 -10.22 -16.37
N LEU A 541 -24.84 -9.33 -16.75
CA LEU A 541 -24.66 -8.04 -16.10
C LEU A 541 -25.94 -7.18 -16.19
N PRO A 542 -26.53 -6.74 -15.06
CA PRO A 542 -27.78 -6.00 -15.06
C PRO A 542 -27.62 -4.59 -15.64
N ASN A 543 -28.70 -4.05 -16.22
CA ASN A 543 -28.77 -2.64 -16.54
C ASN A 543 -29.05 -1.80 -15.27
N PRO A 544 -28.44 -0.59 -15.12
CA PRO A 544 -27.67 0.15 -16.14
C PRO A 544 -26.17 -0.20 -16.17
N LEU A 545 -25.68 -1.10 -15.31
CA LEU A 545 -24.25 -1.40 -15.20
C LEU A 545 -23.66 -1.96 -16.51
N ALA A 546 -24.44 -2.79 -17.24
CA ALA A 546 -24.04 -3.31 -18.54
C ALA A 546 -23.79 -2.19 -19.58
N GLU A 547 -24.63 -1.14 -19.59
CA GLU A 547 -24.45 0.01 -20.48
C GLU A 547 -23.24 0.84 -20.10
N GLN A 548 -23.04 1.10 -18.81
CA GLN A 548 -21.88 1.80 -18.27
C GLN A 548 -20.58 1.06 -18.61
N PHE A 549 -20.57 -0.26 -18.48
CA PHE A 549 -19.40 -1.08 -18.78
C PHE A 549 -19.07 -1.06 -20.30
N ARG A 550 -20.07 -1.21 -21.18
CA ARG A 550 -19.87 -1.05 -22.63
C ARG A 550 -19.36 0.34 -23.00
N HIS A 551 -19.87 1.38 -22.36
CA HIS A 551 -19.38 2.74 -22.53
C HIS A 551 -17.90 2.87 -22.13
N TYR A 552 -17.54 2.32 -20.96
CA TYR A 552 -16.16 2.30 -20.48
C TYR A 552 -15.21 1.56 -21.43
N GLN A 553 -15.59 0.38 -21.91
CA GLN A 553 -14.76 -0.35 -22.87
C GLN A 553 -14.46 0.48 -24.13
N LYS A 554 -15.40 1.26 -24.60
CA LYS A 554 -15.25 2.13 -25.77
C LYS A 554 -14.46 3.39 -25.47
N THR A 555 -14.70 4.06 -24.36
CA THR A 555 -14.22 5.41 -24.07
C THR A 555 -13.07 5.46 -23.06
N GLY A 556 -12.98 4.49 -22.15
CA GLY A 556 -12.12 4.52 -20.97
C GLY A 556 -12.67 5.35 -19.81
N THR A 557 -13.94 5.82 -19.92
CA THR A 557 -14.59 6.66 -18.90
C THR A 557 -15.52 5.86 -18.02
N ALA A 558 -15.36 5.98 -16.69
CA ALA A 558 -16.23 5.35 -15.67
C ALA A 558 -16.77 6.40 -14.71
N VAL A 559 -17.99 6.17 -14.23
CA VAL A 559 -18.59 6.93 -13.12
C VAL A 559 -19.04 5.94 -12.06
N SER A 560 -18.66 6.14 -10.80
CA SER A 560 -19.07 5.27 -9.70
C SER A 560 -20.59 5.27 -9.50
N ALA A 561 -21.13 4.18 -8.95
CA ALA A 561 -22.57 4.06 -8.62
C ALA A 561 -23.05 5.18 -7.67
N THR A 562 -22.17 5.74 -6.86
CA THR A 562 -22.48 6.90 -6.01
C THR A 562 -22.47 8.24 -6.77
N GLY A 563 -21.99 8.25 -8.03
CA GLY A 563 -21.80 9.46 -8.82
C GLY A 563 -20.64 10.35 -8.36
N GLU A 564 -19.93 9.97 -7.31
CA GLU A 564 -18.90 10.80 -6.66
C GLU A 564 -17.52 10.69 -7.32
N ILE A 565 -17.20 9.54 -7.93
CA ILE A 565 -15.90 9.29 -8.58
C ILE A 565 -16.11 9.21 -10.09
N ARG A 566 -15.34 9.98 -10.83
CA ARG A 566 -15.29 9.91 -12.30
C ARG A 566 -13.85 9.69 -12.74
N LEU A 567 -13.64 8.66 -13.53
CA LEU A 567 -12.36 8.28 -14.13
C LEU A 567 -12.43 8.48 -15.64
N ASP A 568 -11.38 9.04 -16.23
CA ASP A 568 -11.10 9.03 -17.66
C ASP A 568 -9.66 8.55 -17.87
N ARG A 569 -9.53 7.28 -18.23
CA ARG A 569 -8.22 6.63 -18.41
C ARG A 569 -7.42 7.20 -19.56
N LYS A 570 -8.10 7.51 -20.70
CA LYS A 570 -7.41 8.03 -21.88
C LYS A 570 -6.82 9.41 -21.64
N ALA A 571 -7.53 10.22 -20.86
CA ALA A 571 -7.07 11.53 -20.45
C ALA A 571 -6.19 11.50 -19.17
N ALA A 572 -5.95 10.34 -18.57
CA ALA A 572 -5.26 10.17 -17.29
C ALA A 572 -5.85 11.11 -16.20
N ARG A 573 -7.17 11.14 -16.08
CA ARG A 573 -7.90 12.02 -15.15
C ARG A 573 -8.77 11.22 -14.21
N VAL A 574 -8.76 11.60 -12.94
CA VAL A 574 -9.74 11.16 -11.97
C VAL A 574 -10.25 12.35 -11.17
N SER A 575 -11.55 12.39 -10.92
CA SER A 575 -12.17 13.39 -10.06
C SER A 575 -13.02 12.72 -8.99
N VAL A 576 -12.96 13.26 -7.79
CA VAL A 576 -13.81 12.88 -6.65
C VAL A 576 -14.56 14.13 -6.23
N VAL A 577 -15.89 14.07 -6.18
CA VAL A 577 -16.75 15.21 -5.86
C VAL A 577 -17.79 14.77 -4.84
N THR A 578 -17.58 15.14 -3.60
CA THR A 578 -18.45 14.82 -2.45
C THR A 578 -18.91 16.10 -1.74
N PRO A 579 -19.84 16.02 -0.81
CA PRO A 579 -20.23 17.21 -0.04
C PRO A 579 -19.11 17.87 0.76
N LYS A 580 -18.12 17.09 1.28
CA LYS A 580 -17.06 17.57 2.17
C LYS A 580 -15.68 17.62 1.54
N SER A 581 -15.50 16.99 0.37
CA SER A 581 -14.21 16.87 -0.31
C SER A 581 -14.37 16.94 -1.82
N GLU A 582 -13.45 17.64 -2.50
CA GLU A 582 -13.26 17.53 -3.94
C GLU A 582 -11.79 17.31 -4.26
N LEU A 583 -11.52 16.40 -5.18
CA LEU A 583 -10.16 16.07 -5.61
C LEU A 583 -10.13 15.89 -7.13
N PHE A 584 -9.09 16.44 -7.76
CA PHE A 584 -8.78 16.25 -9.16
C PHE A 584 -7.32 15.83 -9.30
N THR A 585 -7.08 14.70 -9.99
CA THR A 585 -5.75 14.27 -10.42
C THR A 585 -5.74 14.25 -11.94
N PHE A 586 -4.81 14.97 -12.57
CA PHE A 586 -4.81 15.17 -14.02
C PHE A 586 -3.45 15.69 -14.55
N PRO A 587 -3.15 15.50 -15.85
CA PRO A 587 -1.85 15.89 -16.44
C PRO A 587 -1.67 17.40 -16.63
N GLY A 588 -2.69 18.20 -16.32
CA GLY A 588 -2.70 19.65 -16.48
C GLY A 588 -3.99 20.14 -17.16
N GLY A 589 -4.10 21.48 -17.38
CA GLY A 589 -5.28 22.12 -17.93
C GLY A 589 -6.30 22.56 -16.89
N SER A 590 -7.58 22.28 -17.10
CA SER A 590 -8.67 22.68 -16.20
C SER A 590 -9.44 21.49 -15.65
N ALA A 591 -10.03 21.67 -14.46
CA ALA A 591 -10.96 20.74 -13.84
C ALA A 591 -12.07 21.51 -13.11
N LYS A 592 -13.27 20.95 -13.05
CA LYS A 592 -14.42 21.60 -12.42
C LYS A 592 -15.22 20.58 -11.61
N GLY A 593 -15.42 20.89 -10.34
CA GLY A 593 -16.33 20.22 -9.44
C GLY A 593 -17.55 21.07 -9.14
N ARG A 594 -18.19 20.72 -8.05
CA ARG A 594 -19.35 21.44 -7.53
C ARG A 594 -18.90 22.68 -6.75
N PHE A 595 -17.85 22.55 -5.94
CA PHE A 595 -17.29 23.59 -5.08
C PHE A 595 -16.05 24.26 -5.67
N MET A 596 -15.09 23.45 -6.18
CA MET A 596 -13.82 23.95 -6.71
C MET A 596 -13.78 23.91 -8.24
N THR A 597 -13.22 25.00 -8.82
CA THR A 597 -12.80 25.02 -10.21
C THR A 597 -11.29 25.31 -10.25
N VAL A 598 -10.54 24.40 -10.87
CA VAL A 598 -9.16 24.64 -11.30
C VAL A 598 -9.22 25.14 -12.71
N ARG A 599 -8.89 26.43 -12.95
CA ARG A 599 -8.99 27.04 -14.27
C ARG A 599 -7.78 26.74 -15.16
N ARG A 600 -6.62 26.68 -14.54
CA ARG A 600 -5.36 26.43 -15.21
C ARG A 600 -4.38 25.75 -14.28
N SER A 601 -3.92 24.56 -14.63
CA SER A 601 -2.76 23.89 -14.04
C SER A 601 -1.72 23.66 -15.13
N LEU A 602 -0.46 23.91 -14.83
CA LEU A 602 0.59 23.87 -15.86
C LEU A 602 1.11 22.46 -16.12
N ASP A 603 1.17 21.64 -15.08
CA ASP A 603 1.79 20.31 -15.12
C ASP A 603 0.90 19.29 -14.41
N PHE A 604 1.26 18.00 -14.48
CA PHE A 604 0.61 16.95 -13.70
C PHE A 604 0.50 17.37 -12.23
N SER A 605 -0.68 17.25 -11.68
CA SER A 605 -0.91 17.56 -10.27
C SER A 605 -2.16 16.85 -9.71
N THR A 606 -2.15 16.67 -8.40
CA THR A 606 -3.35 16.40 -7.62
C THR A 606 -3.72 17.67 -6.88
N VAL A 607 -4.91 18.21 -7.17
CA VAL A 607 -5.46 19.38 -6.49
C VAL A 607 -6.71 18.95 -5.75
N SER A 608 -6.78 19.19 -4.43
CA SER A 608 -7.94 18.80 -3.63
C SER A 608 -8.28 19.83 -2.57
N VAL A 609 -9.58 19.88 -2.21
CA VAL A 609 -10.10 20.67 -1.09
C VAL A 609 -10.91 19.80 -0.16
N HIS A 610 -10.76 20.03 1.13
CA HIS A 610 -11.42 19.27 2.20
C HIS A 610 -11.89 20.23 3.29
N ALA A 611 -13.15 20.12 3.69
CA ALA A 611 -13.64 20.84 4.85
C ALA A 611 -12.93 20.31 6.11
N PHE A 612 -12.26 21.20 6.86
CA PHE A 612 -11.55 20.83 8.08
C PHE A 612 -12.46 20.86 9.30
N ASP A 613 -13.51 21.68 9.25
CA ASP A 613 -14.53 21.84 10.29
C ASP A 613 -15.72 20.87 10.19
N ASP A 614 -15.58 19.79 9.41
CA ASP A 614 -16.54 18.70 9.18
C ASP A 614 -17.91 19.14 8.60
N ARG A 615 -18.02 20.34 8.05
CA ARG A 615 -19.20 20.83 7.33
C ARG A 615 -19.14 20.48 5.85
N PRO A 616 -20.27 20.54 5.12
CA PRO A 616 -20.20 20.58 3.67
C PRO A 616 -19.36 21.76 3.17
N LEU A 617 -18.57 21.57 2.10
CA LEU A 617 -17.67 22.59 1.54
C LEU A 617 -18.34 23.94 1.30
N GLY A 618 -19.59 23.92 0.80
CA GLY A 618 -20.36 25.16 0.54
C GLY A 618 -20.73 25.99 1.77
N THR A 619 -20.60 25.44 2.98
CA THR A 619 -20.86 26.09 4.27
C THR A 619 -19.67 26.03 5.23
N SER A 620 -18.59 25.38 4.83
CA SER A 620 -17.34 25.30 5.60
C SER A 620 -16.64 26.66 5.62
N ARG A 621 -16.04 26.98 6.77
CA ARG A 621 -15.26 28.19 6.99
C ARG A 621 -13.83 27.92 7.38
N ASP A 622 -13.44 26.65 7.31
CA ASP A 622 -12.08 26.16 7.51
C ASP A 622 -11.82 25.03 6.55
N ILE A 623 -11.07 25.32 5.50
CA ILE A 623 -10.88 24.43 4.35
C ILE A 623 -9.38 24.25 4.12
N LEU A 624 -8.95 23.02 3.91
CA LEU A 624 -7.61 22.70 3.45
C LEU A 624 -7.62 22.50 1.94
N LEU A 625 -6.62 23.08 1.26
CA LEU A 625 -6.35 22.85 -0.15
C LEU A 625 -4.95 22.23 -0.29
N PHE A 626 -4.89 21.13 -0.99
CA PHE A 626 -3.64 20.45 -1.37
C PHE A 626 -3.38 20.68 -2.86
N HIS A 627 -2.13 21.03 -3.20
CA HIS A 627 -1.65 21.15 -4.58
C HIS A 627 -0.36 20.34 -4.70
N LEU A 628 -0.49 19.06 -5.03
CA LEU A 628 0.61 18.12 -5.07
C LEU A 628 1.15 18.00 -6.49
N THR A 629 2.47 18.15 -6.63
CA THR A 629 3.19 17.94 -7.89
C THR A 629 4.14 16.76 -7.78
N ASP A 630 5.45 17.00 -7.68
CA ASP A 630 6.45 15.96 -7.46
C ASP A 630 7.50 16.44 -6.44
N ALA A 631 8.21 15.52 -5.79
CA ALA A 631 9.32 15.83 -4.91
C ALA A 631 10.38 14.72 -5.01
N LEU A 632 11.63 15.09 -5.25
CA LEU A 632 12.74 14.15 -5.43
C LEU A 632 13.96 14.61 -4.62
N ASN A 633 14.84 13.66 -4.30
CA ASN A 633 16.11 13.98 -3.65
C ASN A 633 17.00 14.82 -4.58
N SER A 634 17.71 15.79 -4.03
CA SER A 634 18.73 16.51 -4.76
C SER A 634 19.83 15.57 -5.21
N GLY A 635 20.30 15.73 -6.45
CA GLY A 635 21.34 14.87 -7.00
C GLY A 635 20.87 13.48 -7.46
N THR A 636 19.58 13.14 -7.39
CA THR A 636 19.09 11.90 -8.01
C THR A 636 19.48 11.85 -9.48
N VAL A 637 20.09 10.74 -9.88
CA VAL A 637 20.54 10.50 -11.25
C VAL A 637 19.71 9.41 -11.89
N PHE A 638 18.97 9.78 -12.93
CA PHE A 638 18.31 8.81 -13.80
C PHE A 638 19.13 8.58 -15.07
N GLN A 639 18.92 7.39 -15.67
CA GLN A 639 19.56 7.04 -16.94
C GLN A 639 19.24 8.08 -18.02
N ASN A 640 17.99 8.53 -18.11
CA ASN A 640 17.49 9.52 -19.06
C ASN A 640 16.24 10.23 -18.52
N GLU A 641 15.62 11.11 -19.32
CA GLU A 641 14.41 11.88 -18.95
C GLU A 641 13.14 11.03 -18.75
N GLU A 642 13.12 9.78 -19.22
CA GLU A 642 12.02 8.85 -18.92
C GLU A 642 11.98 8.48 -17.43
N ALA A 643 13.09 8.64 -16.72
CA ALA A 643 13.27 8.41 -15.28
C ALA A 643 12.94 6.98 -14.82
N ARG A 644 13.10 5.99 -15.70
CA ARG A 644 12.75 4.58 -15.41
C ARG A 644 13.85 3.81 -14.69
N LEU A 645 15.09 4.26 -14.75
CA LEU A 645 16.22 3.64 -14.08
C LEU A 645 16.97 4.68 -13.26
N ILE A 646 16.99 4.48 -11.94
CA ILE A 646 17.73 5.29 -10.99
C ILE A 646 19.14 4.72 -10.88
N LEU A 647 20.13 5.56 -11.13
CA LEU A 647 21.55 5.23 -11.02
C LEU A 647 22.16 5.73 -9.71
N ASP A 648 21.56 6.79 -9.13
CA ASP A 648 21.93 7.34 -7.82
C ASP A 648 20.67 7.92 -7.17
N ASN A 649 20.42 7.57 -5.91
CA ASN A 649 19.26 8.03 -5.15
C ASN A 649 19.34 9.51 -4.74
N GLY A 650 20.51 10.15 -4.88
CA GLY A 650 20.74 11.51 -4.41
C GLY A 650 20.77 11.63 -2.88
N SER A 651 20.60 12.84 -2.40
CA SER A 651 20.70 13.20 -1.00
C SER A 651 19.74 14.33 -0.64
N LEU A 652 19.73 14.75 0.62
CA LEU A 652 19.07 15.98 1.05
C LEU A 652 19.77 17.22 0.47
N PRO A 653 19.03 18.33 0.24
CA PRO A 653 17.62 18.51 0.54
C PRO A 653 16.72 17.82 -0.49
N LEU A 654 15.46 17.55 -0.11
CA LEU A 654 14.42 17.24 -1.08
C LEU A 654 14.09 18.47 -1.93
N LEU A 655 13.80 18.25 -3.19
CA LEU A 655 13.42 19.30 -4.14
C LEU A 655 12.00 19.06 -4.62
N ALA A 656 11.11 20.01 -4.39
CA ALA A 656 9.75 19.96 -4.92
C ALA A 656 9.73 20.53 -6.36
N ALA A 657 8.99 19.85 -7.22
CA ALA A 657 8.73 20.32 -8.58
C ALA A 657 7.83 21.56 -8.55
N ARG A 658 8.07 22.50 -9.47
CA ARG A 658 7.18 23.65 -9.65
C ARG A 658 5.74 23.17 -9.87
N GLY A 659 4.79 23.98 -9.46
CA GLY A 659 3.38 23.82 -9.77
C GLY A 659 2.69 25.16 -9.65
N ARG A 660 1.75 25.44 -10.56
CA ARG A 660 0.92 26.62 -10.53
C ARG A 660 -0.48 26.29 -10.97
N ALA A 661 -1.47 26.71 -10.18
CA ALA A 661 -2.86 26.55 -10.53
C ALA A 661 -3.69 27.78 -10.15
N GLU A 662 -4.67 28.14 -10.98
CA GLU A 662 -5.66 29.17 -10.71
C GLU A 662 -6.91 28.50 -10.14
N ILE A 663 -7.31 28.91 -8.94
CA ILE A 663 -8.39 28.31 -8.17
C ILE A 663 -9.56 29.28 -8.04
N ALA A 664 -10.77 28.78 -8.20
CA ALA A 664 -11.99 29.48 -7.86
C ALA A 664 -12.91 28.57 -7.01
N LEU A 665 -13.31 29.05 -5.84
CA LEU A 665 -14.13 28.29 -4.87
C LEU A 665 -15.51 28.93 -4.71
N ASN A 666 -16.56 28.11 -4.70
CA ASN A 666 -17.93 28.51 -4.36
C ASN A 666 -18.06 28.51 -2.84
N VAL A 667 -17.58 29.58 -2.19
CA VAL A 667 -17.53 29.67 -0.71
C VAL A 667 -18.87 30.05 -0.08
N ASP A 668 -19.00 29.85 1.24
CA ASP A 668 -20.17 30.20 2.02
C ASP A 668 -20.56 31.69 1.80
N PRO A 669 -21.73 31.99 1.23
CA PRO A 669 -22.19 33.36 1.01
C PRO A 669 -22.45 34.13 2.32
N ASP A 670 -22.71 33.39 3.42
CA ASP A 670 -22.94 33.99 4.75
C ASP A 670 -21.65 34.21 5.55
N ALA A 671 -20.48 34.07 4.89
CA ALA A 671 -19.18 34.32 5.48
C ALA A 671 -18.45 35.50 4.84
N SER A 672 -17.60 36.15 5.61
CA SER A 672 -16.80 37.29 5.18
C SER A 672 -15.36 37.21 5.68
N GLY A 673 -14.51 38.10 5.14
CA GLY A 673 -13.10 38.15 5.54
C GLY A 673 -12.34 36.87 5.22
N TRP A 674 -12.58 36.31 4.04
CA TRP A 674 -11.87 35.14 3.55
C TRP A 674 -10.37 35.41 3.44
N THR A 675 -9.59 34.52 4.00
CA THR A 675 -8.13 34.54 3.95
C THR A 675 -7.62 33.23 3.39
N VAL A 676 -6.56 33.30 2.60
CA VAL A 676 -5.83 32.13 2.07
C VAL A 676 -4.40 32.21 2.58
N GLN A 677 -3.94 31.15 3.21
CA GLN A 677 -2.63 31.08 3.84
C GLN A 677 -1.85 29.87 3.29
N ALA A 678 -0.60 30.10 2.92
CA ALA A 678 0.35 29.03 2.59
C ALA A 678 0.90 28.42 3.89
N ILE A 679 0.85 27.10 3.98
CA ILE A 679 1.22 26.32 5.16
C ILE A 679 2.47 25.51 4.88
N ALA A 680 3.45 25.60 5.76
CA ALA A 680 4.63 24.72 5.73
C ALA A 680 4.26 23.30 6.16
N LEU A 681 5.11 22.31 5.83
CA LEU A 681 4.86 20.90 6.18
C LEU A 681 4.86 20.64 7.70
N ASP A 682 5.42 21.55 8.52
CA ASP A 682 5.30 21.48 9.97
C ASP A 682 3.92 21.96 10.49
N GLY A 683 3.10 22.57 9.63
CA GLY A 683 1.80 23.15 9.97
C GLY A 683 1.83 24.63 10.31
N SER A 684 2.99 25.30 10.24
CA SER A 684 3.09 26.73 10.45
C SER A 684 2.63 27.51 9.21
N VAL A 685 2.00 28.68 9.46
CA VAL A 685 1.68 29.65 8.40
C VAL A 685 2.94 30.42 8.05
N PHE A 686 3.32 30.48 6.78
CA PHE A 686 4.51 31.25 6.39
C PHE A 686 4.23 32.38 5.39
N ALA A 687 3.08 32.37 4.71
CA ALA A 687 2.70 33.44 3.80
C ALA A 687 1.18 33.59 3.67
N ALA A 688 0.73 34.81 3.48
CA ALA A 688 -0.61 35.08 2.99
C ALA A 688 -0.63 34.98 1.45
N VAL A 689 -1.72 34.44 0.92
CA VAL A 689 -1.93 34.35 -0.53
C VAL A 689 -2.98 35.37 -0.94
N PRO A 690 -2.69 36.27 -1.90
CA PRO A 690 -3.68 37.23 -2.38
C PRO A 690 -4.90 36.48 -2.95
N ALA A 691 -6.08 36.86 -2.48
CA ALA A 691 -7.35 36.28 -2.88
C ALA A 691 -8.42 37.37 -3.00
N GLU A 692 -9.33 37.21 -3.93
CA GLU A 692 -10.39 38.19 -4.18
C GLU A 692 -11.71 37.53 -4.50
N MET A 693 -12.80 38.17 -4.18
CA MET A 693 -14.14 37.76 -4.58
C MET A 693 -14.43 38.25 -6.01
N ARG A 694 -14.66 37.30 -6.94
CA ARG A 694 -15.05 37.60 -8.33
C ARG A 694 -16.28 36.78 -8.71
N GLY A 695 -17.38 37.45 -9.05
CA GLY A 695 -18.62 36.74 -9.46
C GLY A 695 -19.12 35.75 -8.41
N GLY A 696 -19.07 36.12 -7.13
CA GLY A 696 -19.50 35.26 -6.03
C GLY A 696 -18.55 34.12 -5.65
N LYS A 697 -17.37 34.05 -6.26
CA LYS A 697 -16.35 33.02 -5.99
C LYS A 697 -15.10 33.62 -5.37
N LEU A 698 -14.48 32.88 -4.44
CA LEU A 698 -13.15 33.22 -3.94
C LEU A 698 -12.11 32.75 -4.99
N CYS A 699 -11.39 33.69 -5.58
CA CYS A 699 -10.41 33.44 -6.63
C CYS A 699 -9.00 33.75 -6.13
N PHE A 700 -8.07 32.84 -6.33
CA PHE A 700 -6.66 32.98 -5.98
C PHE A 700 -5.77 32.05 -6.82
N GLN A 701 -4.46 32.27 -6.71
CA GLN A 701 -3.47 31.43 -7.38
C GLN A 701 -2.63 30.69 -6.33
N VAL A 702 -2.43 29.40 -6.55
CA VAL A 702 -1.51 28.57 -5.76
C VAL A 702 -0.24 28.30 -6.55
N ASN A 703 0.90 28.39 -5.89
CA ASN A 703 2.21 28.09 -6.44
C ASN A 703 2.98 27.22 -5.46
N VAL A 704 3.47 26.07 -5.91
CA VAL A 704 4.30 25.20 -5.06
C VAL A 704 5.56 25.92 -4.60
N SER A 705 6.18 26.69 -5.49
CA SER A 705 7.32 27.55 -5.17
C SER A 705 6.90 29.01 -5.23
N ASN A 706 7.13 29.75 -4.16
CA ASN A 706 6.84 31.19 -4.03
C ASN A 706 8.02 31.90 -3.32
N PRO A 707 8.09 33.26 -3.30
CA PRO A 707 9.22 33.98 -2.70
C PRO A 707 9.49 33.66 -1.22
N ALA A 708 8.45 33.27 -0.48
CA ALA A 708 8.56 32.95 0.95
C ALA A 708 8.98 31.48 1.20
N GLY A 709 8.94 30.61 0.20
CA GLY A 709 9.30 29.20 0.33
C GLY A 709 8.48 28.25 -0.54
N VAL A 710 8.54 26.97 -0.22
CA VAL A 710 7.82 25.90 -0.93
C VAL A 710 6.67 25.40 -0.08
N THR A 711 5.49 25.26 -0.71
CA THR A 711 4.32 24.61 -0.08
C THR A 711 3.49 23.83 -1.10
N MET A 712 2.85 22.80 -0.62
CA MET A 712 1.80 22.03 -1.30
C MET A 712 0.48 22.05 -0.52
N LEU A 713 0.40 22.87 0.54
CA LEU A 713 -0.74 22.94 1.45
C LEU A 713 -1.15 24.39 1.73
N TYR A 714 -2.46 24.64 1.68
CA TYR A 714 -3.05 25.93 1.96
C TYR A 714 -4.23 25.77 2.90
N ARG A 715 -4.44 26.78 3.77
CA ARG A 715 -5.63 26.88 4.61
C ARG A 715 -6.44 28.08 4.19
N ILE A 716 -7.75 27.89 4.02
CA ILE A 716 -8.72 28.91 3.64
C ILE A 716 -9.69 29.08 4.80
N THR A 717 -9.76 30.28 5.38
CA THR A 717 -10.63 30.55 6.54
C THR A 717 -11.46 31.80 6.36
N ALA A 718 -12.63 31.83 7.03
CA ALA A 718 -13.50 32.99 7.07
C ALA A 718 -14.17 33.19 8.44
N LYS A 719 -14.73 34.36 8.65
CA LYS A 719 -15.54 34.69 9.82
C LYS A 719 -17.03 34.61 9.49
N LYS A 720 -17.86 34.23 10.45
CA LYS A 720 -19.34 34.35 10.32
C LYS A 720 -19.72 35.83 10.24
N ILE A 721 -20.58 36.18 9.29
CA ILE A 721 -21.20 37.52 9.28
C ILE A 721 -22.12 37.59 10.51
N THR A 722 -21.76 38.40 11.49
CA THR A 722 -22.66 38.75 12.58
C THR A 722 -23.53 39.87 12.04
N LEU A 723 -24.76 39.56 11.60
CA LEU A 723 -25.75 40.57 11.30
C LEU A 723 -25.99 41.35 12.61
N ARG A 724 -25.46 42.58 12.69
CA ARG A 724 -25.93 43.55 13.72
C ARG A 724 -27.43 43.71 13.46
N LYS A 725 -28.28 43.22 14.38
CA LYS A 725 -29.67 43.63 14.40
C LYS A 725 -29.66 45.14 14.41
N GLN A 726 -29.99 45.78 13.29
CA GLN A 726 -30.39 47.18 13.30
C GLN A 726 -31.54 47.25 14.26
N ARG A 727 -31.32 47.83 15.45
CA ARG A 727 -32.40 48.29 16.29
C ARG A 727 -33.13 49.34 15.45
N ALA A 728 -34.31 48.99 14.97
CA ALA A 728 -35.24 49.99 14.49
C ALA A 728 -35.50 50.96 15.66
N LEU A 729 -35.16 52.20 15.44
CA LEU A 729 -35.58 53.35 16.26
C LEU A 729 -37.06 53.62 15.98
#